data_2e0d10ecfe9a4d36440694fda7896165
#
_entry.id   2e0d10ecfe9a4d36440694fda7896165
#
_cell.length_a   1.000
_cell.length_b   1.000
_cell.length_c   1.000
_cell.angle_alpha   90.00
_cell.angle_beta   90.00
_cell.angle_gamma   90.00
#
_symmetry.space_group_name_H-M   'P 1'
#
loop_
_entity.id
_entity.type
_entity.pdbx_description
1 polymer ?
#
loop_
_entity_poly.entity_id
_entity_poly.type
_entity_poly.pdbx_seq_one_letter_code
_entity_poly.pdbx_strand_id
1 'polypeptide(L)'
;MFKSLFILFITVSSLLSMTGFANSGSTITSANCTFQLENPTRGNCSSVVIAPGNDTKVNLLLLNQDKLKKPLNAPTFPNLTPRSANHVFFWSDVKTQIINMDEENRRWWHTPSHCVSFEGGTRDYNKAVSINKAIPESEKNLLYQAREILGVMCAYSDSVSTTYPLEAIGINSSQGSMFLSYIKAAAYFYGEAWPQAIEKFSLISDSPDPWIREASLYMIARTQLIQASVSAIDRWGIFLGPDLVDKDLLNKAQISMEFYLLNYPNGRYTSSAVGFLRRLMFLNSDYPALTQEYARLTSATDLSTRNGLTNLEEIDRLSSQLSLTPGTIRLAVNILALMRSGDHNQISKKELESQKQYFSNDPALYSFLLANYAFYVEKDFREVLKLIPDEAQKNSFLPLEFSRQALRGMALSALDDVDVQRFWQDMLNGVDVIYQRPIVELGLTTNYERKDKLTEVFKKGSLIKDSYIRKTRLLYAADYDILRDQAQNDTRPKTEKDLALFILLYKQLTRGRYEEFVIDAQLVPEKANTHNHYISELEPDSKIPVGIFRDGIWSDGYPCPSISITSGQLAFNKSKGTLDSNQKKNSQYAKALLCLGDFYRLNNIDRLLDRQFSKEPSPSKTIRRGNFYSNLINDPSVDSNDKAYALYRVIKCYSPSGNNSCGGESVNQAQRKDWFKLLKGKYGKSKWAKELNYYW
;
A
#
# COMPACT_ATOMS: atom_id res chain seq x y z
N MET A 1 44.49 -16.09 16.49
CA MET A 1 43.52 -15.04 16.76
C MET A 1 43.15 -14.24 15.49
N PHE A 2 43.04 -14.91 14.31
CA PHE A 2 42.79 -14.24 13.02
C PHE A 2 41.84 -15.04 12.09
N LYS A 3 40.94 -15.87 12.65
CA LYS A 3 39.99 -16.68 11.85
C LYS A 3 38.52 -16.39 12.09
N SER A 4 38.18 -15.46 12.98
CA SER A 4 36.76 -15.14 13.28
C SER A 4 36.22 -13.85 12.63
N LEU A 5 37.08 -13.11 11.89
CA LEU A 5 36.66 -11.82 11.27
C LEU A 5 36.24 -11.95 9.79
N PHE A 6 36.37 -13.13 9.18
CA PHE A 6 36.08 -13.31 7.74
C PHE A 6 34.67 -13.86 7.43
N ILE A 7 33.93 -14.30 8.45
CA ILE A 7 32.56 -14.86 8.27
C ILE A 7 31.46 -13.80 8.38
N LEU A 8 31.76 -12.64 8.99
CA LEU A 8 30.77 -11.58 9.17
C LEU A 8 30.59 -10.67 7.93
N PHE A 9 31.52 -10.72 6.95
CA PHE A 9 31.44 -9.87 5.74
C PHE A 9 30.65 -10.50 4.58
N ILE A 10 30.37 -11.80 4.59
CA ILE A 10 29.68 -12.50 3.49
C ILE A 10 28.16 -12.47 3.66
N THR A 11 27.63 -12.28 4.87
CA THR A 11 26.19 -12.22 5.12
C THR A 11 25.58 -10.83 4.90
N VAL A 12 26.39 -9.76 4.87
CA VAL A 12 25.90 -8.40 4.61
C VAL A 12 25.74 -8.12 3.11
N SER A 13 26.52 -8.80 2.26
CA SER A 13 26.43 -8.63 0.79
C SER A 13 25.18 -9.24 0.16
N SER A 14 24.54 -10.22 0.80
CA SER A 14 23.32 -10.84 0.26
C SER A 14 22.02 -10.11 0.60
N LEU A 15 22.06 -9.17 1.55
CA LEU A 15 20.91 -8.31 1.90
C LEU A 15 20.85 -7.02 1.07
N LEU A 16 21.96 -6.61 0.44
CA LEU A 16 22.03 -5.43 -0.43
C LEU A 16 21.56 -5.70 -1.87
N SER A 17 21.42 -6.97 -2.29
CA SER A 17 20.96 -7.33 -3.63
C SER A 17 19.43 -7.39 -3.80
N MET A 18 18.64 -7.16 -2.76
CA MET A 18 17.17 -7.15 -2.86
C MET A 18 16.53 -5.76 -2.99
N THR A 19 17.30 -4.68 -3.01
CA THR A 19 16.77 -3.33 -3.23
C THR A 19 16.77 -2.88 -4.70
N GLY A 20 17.17 -3.75 -5.63
CA GLY A 20 17.34 -3.43 -7.05
C GLY A 20 16.14 -3.77 -7.97
N PHE A 21 14.99 -4.24 -7.48
CA PHE A 21 13.87 -4.66 -8.33
C PHE A 21 12.54 -3.92 -8.05
N ALA A 22 12.59 -2.63 -7.84
CA ALA A 22 11.38 -1.81 -7.76
C ALA A 22 11.27 -0.81 -8.91
N ASN A 23 11.58 -1.23 -10.15
CA ASN A 23 11.34 -0.41 -11.34
C ASN A 23 10.99 -1.27 -12.56
N SER A 24 9.85 -1.92 -12.50
CA SER A 24 9.08 -2.21 -13.70
C SER A 24 7.63 -1.87 -13.35
N GLY A 25 6.99 -1.04 -14.18
CA GLY A 25 5.63 -0.53 -14.00
C GLY A 25 4.54 -1.59 -14.03
N SER A 26 4.63 -2.56 -13.13
CA SER A 26 3.51 -3.39 -12.73
C SER A 26 2.85 -2.68 -11.56
N THR A 27 1.65 -2.18 -11.79
CA THR A 27 0.70 -1.90 -10.71
C THR A 27 0.69 -3.11 -9.79
N ILE A 28 1.43 -3.04 -8.68
CA ILE A 28 1.26 -3.98 -7.58
C ILE A 28 -0.14 -3.68 -7.06
N THR A 29 -1.10 -4.40 -7.58
CA THR A 29 -2.44 -4.39 -7.02
C THR A 29 -2.29 -4.79 -5.57
N SER A 30 -2.79 -3.97 -4.67
CA SER A 30 -2.78 -4.11 -3.22
C SER A 30 -3.51 -5.37 -2.70
N ALA A 31 -3.68 -6.38 -3.53
CA ALA A 31 -4.38 -7.63 -3.25
C ALA A 31 -3.78 -8.45 -2.09
N ASN A 32 -2.59 -8.09 -1.61
CA ASN A 32 -1.91 -8.83 -0.54
C ASN A 32 -1.84 -8.08 0.79
N CYS A 33 -2.33 -6.84 0.88
CA CYS A 33 -2.35 -6.05 2.09
C CYS A 33 -3.78 -6.00 2.64
N THR A 34 -4.14 -6.93 3.51
CA THR A 34 -5.40 -6.89 4.24
C THR A 34 -5.13 -6.85 5.73
N PHE A 35 -5.86 -6.00 6.45
CA PHE A 35 -5.87 -6.03 7.89
C PHE A 35 -6.61 -7.30 8.35
N GLN A 36 -5.93 -8.14 9.11
CA GLN A 36 -6.52 -9.29 9.79
C GLN A 36 -6.41 -9.05 11.28
N LEU A 37 -7.47 -9.31 12.03
CA LEU A 37 -7.50 -9.00 13.46
C LEU A 37 -6.35 -9.66 14.25
N GLU A 38 -5.99 -10.90 13.89
CA GLU A 38 -4.93 -11.69 14.54
C GLU A 38 -3.54 -11.39 14.00
N ASN A 39 -3.47 -10.79 12.80
CA ASN A 39 -2.23 -10.38 12.17
C ASN A 39 -2.47 -9.09 11.39
N PRO A 40 -2.46 -7.94 12.10
CA PRO A 40 -2.92 -6.65 11.55
C PRO A 40 -2.08 -6.13 10.39
N THR A 41 -0.90 -6.72 10.16
CA THR A 41 -0.05 -6.32 9.05
C THR A 41 0.69 -7.51 8.46
N ARG A 42 0.80 -7.56 7.14
CA ARG A 42 1.52 -8.59 6.41
C ARG A 42 2.36 -7.98 5.30
N GLY A 43 3.63 -8.36 5.25
CA GLY A 43 4.57 -7.81 4.27
C GLY A 43 4.95 -6.36 4.61
N ASN A 44 4.95 -5.48 3.61
CA ASN A 44 5.27 -4.06 3.75
C ASN A 44 4.06 -3.18 4.12
N CYS A 45 2.93 -3.77 4.45
CA CYS A 45 1.73 -3.05 4.85
C CYS A 45 1.84 -2.60 6.30
N SER A 46 1.28 -1.45 6.58
CA SER A 46 1.24 -0.85 7.91
C SER A 46 -0.19 -0.47 8.28
N SER A 47 -0.45 -0.32 9.56
CA SER A 47 -1.71 0.18 10.11
C SER A 47 -1.44 1.20 11.21
N VAL A 48 -2.49 1.78 11.75
CA VAL A 48 -2.40 2.70 12.92
C VAL A 48 -2.27 1.97 14.26
N VAL A 49 -2.24 0.65 14.25
CA VAL A 49 -1.87 -0.16 15.42
C VAL A 49 -0.37 -0.39 15.40
N ILE A 50 0.34 0.08 16.41
CA ILE A 50 1.77 -0.20 16.59
C ILE A 50 1.96 -1.70 16.74
N ALA A 51 2.70 -2.33 15.83
CA ALA A 51 2.80 -3.79 15.79
C ALA A 51 4.11 -4.25 15.13
N PRO A 52 4.58 -5.48 15.40
CA PRO A 52 5.77 -6.05 14.77
C PRO A 52 5.74 -6.04 13.24
N GLY A 53 4.57 -6.24 12.64
CA GLY A 53 4.40 -6.29 11.19
C GLY A 53 4.50 -4.96 10.45
N ASN A 54 4.37 -3.82 11.14
CA ASN A 54 4.44 -2.50 10.53
C ASN A 54 5.84 -2.18 9.98
N ASP A 55 5.90 -1.32 8.96
CA ASP A 55 7.13 -0.61 8.60
C ASP A 55 7.67 0.15 9.83
N THR A 56 8.98 0.07 10.07
CA THR A 56 9.64 0.69 11.22
C THR A 56 9.39 2.20 11.28
N LYS A 57 9.32 2.85 10.13
CA LYS A 57 9.03 4.29 10.02
C LYS A 57 7.62 4.63 10.52
N VAL A 58 6.64 3.76 10.25
CA VAL A 58 5.27 3.94 10.74
C VAL A 58 5.21 3.79 12.25
N ASN A 59 5.80 2.74 12.81
CA ASN A 59 5.87 2.59 14.27
C ASN A 59 6.59 3.77 14.94
N LEU A 60 7.68 4.25 14.32
CA LEU A 60 8.43 5.41 14.82
C LEU A 60 7.57 6.68 14.83
N LEU A 61 6.81 6.91 13.74
CA LEU A 61 5.90 8.05 13.64
C LEU A 61 4.78 7.98 14.70
N LEU A 62 4.15 6.82 14.86
CA LEU A 62 3.07 6.62 15.84
C LEU A 62 3.56 6.86 17.27
N LEU A 63 4.71 6.31 17.65
CA LEU A 63 5.30 6.53 18.97
C LEU A 63 5.77 7.98 19.19
N ASN A 64 6.25 8.65 18.14
CA ASN A 64 6.56 10.08 18.21
C ASN A 64 5.31 10.92 18.47
N GLN A 65 4.21 10.67 17.75
CA GLN A 65 2.94 11.38 17.97
C GLN A 65 2.39 11.14 19.38
N ASP A 66 2.49 9.90 19.87
CA ASP A 66 2.11 9.56 21.26
C ASP A 66 2.93 10.34 22.29
N LYS A 67 4.25 10.40 22.11
CA LYS A 67 5.15 11.16 23.01
C LYS A 67 4.84 12.65 23.05
N LEU A 68 4.44 13.21 21.91
CA LEU A 68 4.03 14.62 21.77
C LEU A 68 2.59 14.86 22.22
N LYS A 69 1.86 13.83 22.69
CA LYS A 69 0.44 13.89 23.05
C LYS A 69 -0.46 14.39 21.92
N LYS A 70 -0.10 14.03 20.68
CA LYS A 70 -0.86 14.38 19.49
C LYS A 70 -1.77 13.21 19.09
N PRO A 71 -3.09 13.42 18.99
CA PRO A 71 -4.00 12.41 18.47
C PRO A 71 -3.70 12.17 16.98
N LEU A 72 -4.07 11.00 16.47
CA LEU A 72 -4.01 10.70 15.05
C LEU A 72 -5.06 11.51 14.30
N ASN A 73 -4.68 12.68 13.81
CA ASN A 73 -5.55 13.53 13.00
C ASN A 73 -5.44 13.19 11.51
N ALA A 74 -6.50 13.46 10.76
CA ALA A 74 -6.58 13.21 9.32
C ALA A 74 -5.41 13.78 8.47
N PRO A 75 -4.75 14.92 8.81
CA PRO A 75 -3.58 15.39 8.07
C PRO A 75 -2.30 14.57 8.30
N THR A 76 -2.22 13.78 9.38
CA THR A 76 -1.03 12.99 9.73
C THR A 76 -0.95 11.69 8.94
N PHE A 77 -2.08 11.22 8.44
CA PHE A 77 -2.18 10.00 7.65
C PHE A 77 -2.98 10.26 6.39
N PRO A 78 -2.65 9.55 5.30
CA PRO A 78 -3.33 9.74 4.04
C PRO A 78 -4.84 9.52 4.16
N ASN A 79 -5.65 10.38 3.55
CA ASN A 79 -7.01 10.04 3.21
C ASN A 79 -6.95 8.78 2.35
N LEU A 80 -7.28 7.66 2.97
CA LEU A 80 -7.23 6.39 2.29
C LEU A 80 -8.13 6.48 1.06
N THR A 81 -7.51 6.43 -0.11
CA THR A 81 -8.26 6.29 -1.35
C THR A 81 -9.07 4.99 -1.29
N PRO A 82 -10.12 4.81 -2.10
CA PRO A 82 -10.86 3.54 -2.14
C PRO A 82 -9.99 2.30 -2.32
N ARG A 83 -8.77 2.44 -2.88
CA ARG A 83 -7.78 1.36 -3.02
C ARG A 83 -7.09 0.95 -1.70
N SER A 84 -7.11 1.80 -0.70
CA SER A 84 -6.52 1.58 0.63
C SER A 84 -7.57 1.50 1.74
N ALA A 85 -8.84 1.31 1.40
CA ALA A 85 -9.95 1.21 2.35
C ALA A 85 -9.93 -0.06 3.24
N ASN A 86 -8.90 -0.89 3.12
CA ASN A 86 -8.67 -2.09 3.93
C ASN A 86 -7.88 -1.81 5.23
N HIS A 87 -7.84 -0.56 5.68
CA HIS A 87 -7.23 -0.11 6.95
C HIS A 87 -5.74 -0.34 7.08
N VAL A 88 -5.07 -0.63 5.97
CA VAL A 88 -3.63 -0.75 5.83
C VAL A 88 -3.13 0.20 4.75
N PHE A 89 -1.88 0.62 4.87
CA PHE A 89 -1.23 1.53 3.93
C PHE A 89 0.25 1.19 3.81
N PHE A 90 0.88 1.72 2.75
CA PHE A 90 2.33 1.68 2.60
C PHE A 90 2.96 2.97 3.14
N TRP A 91 4.23 2.92 3.52
CA TRP A 91 4.96 4.12 3.90
C TRP A 91 4.93 5.20 2.79
N SER A 92 4.99 4.78 1.54
CA SER A 92 4.86 5.67 0.37
C SER A 92 3.57 6.47 0.37
N ASP A 93 2.46 5.89 0.85
CA ASP A 93 1.17 6.59 0.89
C ASP A 93 1.19 7.72 1.92
N VAL A 94 1.79 7.47 3.11
CA VAL A 94 2.03 8.50 4.15
C VAL A 94 2.88 9.63 3.57
N LYS A 95 3.98 9.28 2.90
CA LYS A 95 4.93 10.23 2.34
C LYS A 95 4.30 11.10 1.24
N THR A 96 3.57 10.50 0.30
CA THR A 96 2.95 11.19 -0.84
C THR A 96 1.98 12.28 -0.39
N GLN A 97 1.19 12.03 0.64
CA GLN A 97 0.19 13.01 1.08
C GLN A 97 0.76 14.19 1.86
N ILE A 98 1.82 13.97 2.63
CA ILE A 98 2.41 15.05 3.43
C ILE A 98 3.36 15.90 2.59
N ILE A 99 4.00 15.32 1.57
CA ILE A 99 5.04 15.99 0.77
C ILE A 99 4.49 16.53 -0.57
N ASN A 100 3.31 16.06 -1.02
CA ASN A 100 2.75 16.40 -2.33
C ASN A 100 3.74 16.07 -3.47
N MET A 101 4.18 14.80 -3.52
CA MET A 101 5.36 14.34 -4.27
C MET A 101 5.19 14.22 -5.80
N ASP A 102 4.05 14.58 -6.38
CA ASP A 102 3.86 14.40 -7.83
C ASP A 102 4.82 15.23 -8.70
N GLU A 103 5.37 16.32 -8.17
CA GLU A 103 6.38 17.13 -8.86
C GLU A 103 7.83 16.72 -8.55
N GLU A 104 8.13 16.23 -7.34
CA GLU A 104 9.51 15.90 -6.94
C GLU A 104 9.96 14.49 -7.38
N ASN A 105 9.09 13.51 -7.49
CA ASN A 105 9.46 12.10 -7.77
C ASN A 105 10.00 11.84 -9.17
N ARG A 106 9.77 12.71 -10.15
CA ARG A 106 10.23 12.48 -11.51
C ARG A 106 11.71 12.82 -11.76
N ARG A 107 12.37 13.55 -10.86
CA ARG A 107 13.75 14.06 -11.04
C ARG A 107 14.80 13.43 -10.13
N TRP A 108 14.44 12.72 -9.07
CA TRP A 108 15.36 12.28 -8.02
C TRP A 108 16.44 11.27 -8.45
N TRP A 109 16.15 10.44 -9.43
CA TRP A 109 17.04 9.33 -9.81
C TRP A 109 18.27 9.73 -10.62
N HIS A 110 18.32 10.98 -11.12
CA HIS A 110 19.41 11.48 -11.94
C HIS A 110 19.93 12.86 -11.55
N THR A 111 19.44 13.46 -10.46
CA THR A 111 19.86 14.81 -10.05
C THR A 111 21.01 14.72 -9.07
N PRO A 112 22.20 15.31 -9.35
CA PRO A 112 23.30 15.39 -8.42
C PRO A 112 22.88 15.98 -7.07
N SER A 113 23.46 15.49 -5.96
CA SER A 113 23.04 15.85 -4.61
C SER A 113 23.10 17.37 -4.31
N HIS A 114 24.03 18.08 -4.96
CA HIS A 114 24.16 19.55 -4.85
C HIS A 114 23.06 20.32 -5.60
N CYS A 115 22.37 19.68 -6.55
CA CYS A 115 21.29 20.26 -7.33
C CYS A 115 19.88 20.06 -6.75
N VAL A 116 19.70 19.17 -5.77
CA VAL A 116 18.37 18.84 -5.18
C VAL A 116 17.61 20.07 -4.69
N SER A 117 18.31 21.09 -4.17
CA SER A 117 17.70 22.35 -3.67
C SER A 117 17.60 23.45 -4.73
N PHE A 118 17.91 23.17 -6.01
CA PHE A 118 17.98 24.21 -7.03
C PHE A 118 16.69 24.99 -7.21
N GLU A 119 15.53 24.30 -7.30
CA GLU A 119 14.23 24.95 -7.48
C GLU A 119 13.82 25.80 -6.28
N GLY A 120 14.04 25.32 -5.04
CA GLY A 120 13.83 26.10 -3.82
C GLY A 120 14.70 27.37 -3.81
N GLY A 121 15.99 27.19 -4.09
CA GLY A 121 16.92 28.31 -4.19
C GLY A 121 16.57 29.31 -5.29
N THR A 122 16.00 28.84 -6.41
CA THR A 122 15.52 29.70 -7.49
C THR A 122 14.33 30.55 -7.06
N ARG A 123 13.34 29.95 -6.37
CA ARG A 123 12.21 30.71 -5.83
C ARG A 123 12.66 31.78 -4.84
N ASP A 124 13.58 31.46 -3.93
CA ASP A 124 14.11 32.39 -2.95
C ASP A 124 14.90 33.53 -3.58
N TYR A 125 15.76 33.22 -4.55
CA TYR A 125 16.51 34.19 -5.32
C TYR A 125 15.58 35.15 -6.07
N ASN A 126 14.65 34.62 -6.87
CA ASN A 126 13.72 35.40 -7.66
C ASN A 126 12.86 36.32 -6.78
N LYS A 127 12.43 35.81 -5.61
CA LYS A 127 11.71 36.63 -4.61
C LYS A 127 12.58 37.76 -4.10
N ALA A 128 13.84 37.51 -3.77
CA ALA A 128 14.76 38.54 -3.27
C ALA A 128 15.00 39.62 -4.35
N VAL A 129 15.22 39.23 -5.60
CA VAL A 129 15.35 40.17 -6.74
C VAL A 129 14.06 40.98 -6.93
N SER A 130 12.89 40.35 -6.91
CA SER A 130 11.60 41.01 -7.18
C SER A 130 11.26 42.11 -6.20
N ILE A 131 11.57 41.90 -4.92
CA ILE A 131 11.27 42.90 -3.85
C ILE A 131 12.32 44.00 -3.73
N ASN A 132 13.50 43.83 -4.34
CA ASN A 132 14.57 44.85 -4.26
C ASN A 132 14.25 46.01 -5.19
N LYS A 133 13.93 47.18 -4.61
CA LYS A 133 13.54 48.39 -5.33
C LYS A 133 14.73 49.11 -5.98
N ALA A 134 15.96 48.81 -5.61
CA ALA A 134 17.15 49.43 -6.15
C ALA A 134 17.64 48.74 -7.45
N ILE A 135 16.99 47.64 -7.87
CA ILE A 135 17.27 46.96 -9.12
C ILE A 135 16.23 47.39 -10.18
N PRO A 136 16.67 47.99 -11.31
CA PRO A 136 15.77 48.32 -12.43
C PRO A 136 15.04 47.08 -12.96
N GLU A 137 13.79 47.21 -13.43
CA GLU A 137 12.98 46.09 -13.90
C GLU A 137 13.61 45.37 -15.10
N SER A 138 14.29 46.13 -15.98
CA SER A 138 15.06 45.54 -17.09
C SER A 138 16.17 44.61 -16.62
N GLU A 139 16.85 44.98 -15.51
CA GLU A 139 17.90 44.13 -14.93
C GLU A 139 17.37 42.94 -14.16
N LYS A 140 16.20 43.07 -13.52
CA LYS A 140 15.55 41.90 -12.87
C LYS A 140 15.31 40.79 -13.85
N ASN A 141 14.81 41.10 -15.05
CA ASN A 141 14.60 40.09 -16.10
C ASN A 141 15.91 39.40 -16.52
N LEU A 142 17.01 40.16 -16.61
CA LEU A 142 18.33 39.59 -16.91
C LEU A 142 18.81 38.67 -15.74
N LEU A 143 18.57 39.04 -14.49
CA LEU A 143 18.91 38.23 -13.33
C LEU A 143 18.11 36.93 -13.25
N TYR A 144 16.81 36.97 -13.62
CA TYR A 144 16.02 35.75 -13.74
C TYR A 144 16.56 34.81 -14.80
N GLN A 145 16.89 35.32 -15.97
CA GLN A 145 17.54 34.57 -17.08
C GLN A 145 18.87 33.97 -16.61
N ALA A 146 19.70 34.77 -15.90
CA ALA A 146 20.96 34.28 -15.35
C ALA A 146 20.73 33.10 -14.39
N ARG A 147 19.67 33.16 -13.59
CA ARG A 147 19.34 32.06 -12.67
C ARG A 147 18.87 30.80 -13.41
N GLU A 148 18.11 30.93 -14.50
CA GLU A 148 17.68 29.82 -15.34
C GLU A 148 18.86 29.08 -16.01
N ILE A 149 19.91 29.82 -16.42
CA ILE A 149 21.13 29.23 -16.98
C ILE A 149 21.74 28.20 -16.02
N LEU A 150 21.72 28.46 -14.70
CA LEU A 150 22.23 27.50 -13.72
C LEU A 150 21.43 26.20 -13.68
N GLY A 151 20.16 26.22 -14.07
CA GLY A 151 19.32 25.02 -14.14
C GLY A 151 19.83 24.02 -15.18
N VAL A 152 20.44 24.50 -16.25
CA VAL A 152 21.05 23.67 -17.29
C VAL A 152 22.21 22.87 -16.70
N MET A 153 23.02 23.48 -15.83
CA MET A 153 24.15 22.80 -15.17
C MET A 153 23.70 21.63 -14.28
N CYS A 154 22.54 21.76 -13.64
CA CYS A 154 21.95 20.69 -12.84
C CYS A 154 21.23 19.61 -13.68
N ALA A 155 20.87 19.93 -14.93
CA ALA A 155 20.18 18.98 -15.82
C ALA A 155 21.16 18.08 -16.59
N TYR A 156 22.34 18.59 -16.88
CA TYR A 156 23.37 17.91 -17.68
C TYR A 156 24.68 17.91 -16.91
N SER A 157 25.12 16.75 -16.42
CA SER A 157 26.32 16.57 -15.59
C SER A 157 27.67 16.77 -16.33
N ASP A 158 27.65 17.23 -17.57
CA ASP A 158 28.88 17.48 -18.31
C ASP A 158 29.44 18.87 -17.97
N SER A 159 30.62 18.86 -17.44
CA SER A 159 31.47 19.99 -17.02
C SER A 159 31.90 20.92 -18.14
N VAL A 160 30.99 21.36 -18.97
CA VAL A 160 31.29 22.35 -20.01
C VAL A 160 31.17 23.75 -19.42
N SER A 161 32.24 24.51 -19.55
CA SER A 161 32.42 25.95 -19.30
C SER A 161 31.14 26.79 -19.48
N THR A 162 30.29 26.82 -18.44
CA THR A 162 28.99 27.53 -18.47
C THR A 162 29.07 28.90 -17.79
N THR A 163 30.26 29.35 -17.46
CA THR A 163 30.47 30.74 -17.00
C THR A 163 30.38 31.73 -18.17
N TYR A 164 30.68 31.31 -19.39
CA TYR A 164 30.67 32.19 -20.58
C TYR A 164 29.32 32.90 -20.84
N PRO A 165 28.15 32.27 -20.75
CA PRO A 165 26.90 32.98 -20.94
C PRO A 165 26.61 34.02 -19.84
N LEU A 166 27.12 33.82 -18.60
CA LEU A 166 26.93 34.72 -17.50
C LEU A 166 27.82 35.97 -17.54
N GLU A 167 28.98 35.90 -18.24
CA GLU A 167 29.87 37.05 -18.47
C GLU A 167 29.27 38.08 -19.43
N ALA A 168 28.41 37.65 -20.37
CA ALA A 168 27.76 38.49 -21.34
C ALA A 168 26.56 39.28 -20.78
N ILE A 169 26.14 39.02 -19.51
CA ILE A 169 24.98 39.68 -18.91
C ILE A 169 25.40 41.05 -18.37
N GLY A 170 24.90 42.09 -19.05
CA GLY A 170 25.16 43.49 -18.67
C GLY A 170 24.22 43.98 -17.60
N ILE A 171 24.74 44.13 -16.36
CA ILE A 171 24.07 44.73 -15.21
C ILE A 171 24.85 45.98 -14.81
N ASN A 172 24.16 47.11 -14.67
CA ASN A 172 24.79 48.39 -14.38
C ASN A 172 24.50 48.87 -12.93
N SER A 173 23.38 48.48 -12.33
CA SER A 173 23.06 48.85 -10.96
C SER A 173 23.97 48.11 -9.99
N SER A 174 24.39 48.81 -8.91
CA SER A 174 25.22 48.24 -7.83
C SER A 174 24.55 47.01 -7.20
N GLN A 175 23.26 47.12 -6.92
CA GLN A 175 22.50 46.02 -6.33
C GLN A 175 22.35 44.83 -7.30
N GLY A 176 22.00 45.08 -8.57
CA GLY A 176 21.93 44.05 -9.60
C GLY A 176 23.27 43.34 -9.77
N SER A 177 24.38 44.08 -9.77
CA SER A 177 25.72 43.47 -9.88
C SER A 177 26.06 42.54 -8.71
N MET A 178 25.59 42.84 -7.50
CA MET A 178 25.75 41.94 -6.35
C MET A 178 24.95 40.62 -6.52
N PHE A 179 23.70 40.72 -7.01
CA PHE A 179 22.91 39.54 -7.31
C PHE A 179 23.49 38.69 -8.46
N LEU A 180 24.07 39.34 -9.47
CA LEU A 180 24.79 38.63 -10.55
C LEU A 180 26.07 37.97 -10.00
N SER A 181 26.80 38.62 -9.09
CA SER A 181 27.97 38.02 -8.43
C SER A 181 27.61 36.76 -7.65
N TYR A 182 26.44 36.76 -6.97
CA TYR A 182 25.93 35.55 -6.33
C TYR A 182 25.64 34.41 -7.37
N ILE A 183 25.04 34.74 -8.53
CA ILE A 183 24.81 33.77 -9.60
C ILE A 183 26.13 33.20 -10.10
N LYS A 184 27.15 34.06 -10.33
CA LYS A 184 28.50 33.61 -10.77
C LYS A 184 29.16 32.70 -9.72
N ALA A 185 29.04 33.01 -8.43
CA ALA A 185 29.51 32.12 -7.36
C ALA A 185 28.76 30.80 -7.34
N ALA A 186 27.44 30.84 -7.53
CA ALA A 186 26.62 29.63 -7.64
C ALA A 186 26.93 28.80 -8.88
N ALA A 187 27.34 29.39 -10.00
CA ALA A 187 27.81 28.68 -11.18
C ALA A 187 29.04 27.80 -10.89
N TYR A 188 30.02 28.34 -10.15
CA TYR A 188 31.14 27.52 -9.69
C TYR A 188 30.70 26.37 -8.78
N PHE A 189 29.71 26.61 -7.90
CA PHE A 189 29.17 25.57 -7.04
C PHE A 189 28.50 24.44 -7.83
N TYR A 190 27.63 24.78 -8.77
CA TYR A 190 26.94 23.78 -9.62
C TYR A 190 27.87 23.11 -10.63
N GLY A 191 28.95 23.79 -11.04
CA GLY A 191 30.02 23.26 -11.87
C GLY A 191 31.10 22.48 -11.12
N GLU A 192 30.87 22.18 -9.83
CA GLU A 192 31.79 21.41 -8.97
C GLU A 192 33.18 22.02 -8.77
N ALA A 193 33.34 23.31 -9.10
CA ALA A 193 34.56 24.07 -8.86
C ALA A 193 34.54 24.64 -7.42
N TRP A 194 34.62 23.74 -6.44
CA TRP A 194 34.37 24.06 -5.02
C TRP A 194 35.28 25.17 -4.44
N PRO A 195 36.61 25.17 -4.67
CA PRO A 195 37.47 26.22 -4.17
C PRO A 195 37.11 27.61 -4.70
N GLN A 196 36.80 27.71 -6.00
CA GLN A 196 36.39 28.95 -6.64
C GLN A 196 35.01 29.40 -6.11
N ALA A 197 34.08 28.49 -5.91
CA ALA A 197 32.79 28.79 -5.33
C ALA A 197 32.93 29.40 -3.94
N ILE A 198 33.76 28.80 -3.06
CA ILE A 198 34.04 29.32 -1.72
C ILE A 198 34.63 30.73 -1.80
N GLU A 199 35.66 30.94 -2.63
CA GLU A 199 36.27 32.26 -2.85
C GLU A 199 35.24 33.30 -3.25
N LYS A 200 34.44 33.01 -4.29
CA LYS A 200 33.47 33.99 -4.81
C LYS A 200 32.31 34.27 -3.84
N PHE A 201 31.80 33.27 -3.12
CA PHE A 201 30.85 33.55 -2.04
C PHE A 201 31.45 34.36 -0.89
N SER A 202 32.72 34.15 -0.54
CA SER A 202 33.39 34.93 0.50
C SER A 202 33.52 36.42 0.16
N LEU A 203 33.71 36.74 -1.13
CA LEU A 203 33.78 38.15 -1.57
C LEU A 203 32.48 38.93 -1.41
N ILE A 204 31.34 38.25 -1.28
CA ILE A 204 30.02 38.87 -1.15
C ILE A 204 29.32 38.51 0.18
N SER A 205 30.04 37.86 1.10
CA SER A 205 29.48 37.44 2.40
C SER A 205 29.23 38.63 3.36
N ASP A 206 29.85 39.78 3.11
CA ASP A 206 29.62 41.04 3.84
C ASP A 206 28.72 42.01 3.06
N SER A 207 27.98 41.53 2.05
CA SER A 207 27.09 42.36 1.24
C SER A 207 26.12 43.18 2.12
N PRO A 208 25.84 44.45 1.75
CA PRO A 208 24.80 45.23 2.41
C PRO A 208 23.40 44.65 2.22
N ASP A 209 23.18 43.88 1.13
CA ASP A 209 21.92 43.18 0.92
C ASP A 209 21.79 41.98 1.86
N PRO A 210 20.76 41.96 2.71
CA PRO A 210 20.60 40.94 3.75
C PRO A 210 20.39 39.54 3.18
N TRP A 211 19.78 39.42 1.99
CA TRP A 211 19.57 38.13 1.38
C TRP A 211 20.89 37.56 0.86
N ILE A 212 21.69 38.37 0.14
CA ILE A 212 22.99 37.93 -0.42
C ILE A 212 23.93 37.54 0.72
N ARG A 213 24.04 38.37 1.78
CA ARG A 213 24.88 38.07 2.94
C ARG A 213 24.53 36.76 3.59
N GLU A 214 23.25 36.53 3.91
CA GLU A 214 22.78 35.30 4.56
C GLU A 214 23.02 34.08 3.63
N ALA A 215 22.63 34.20 2.36
CA ALA A 215 22.77 33.10 1.39
C ALA A 215 24.25 32.74 1.14
N SER A 216 25.13 33.72 1.06
CA SER A 216 26.57 33.49 0.84
C SER A 216 27.23 32.79 2.01
N LEU A 217 26.97 33.20 3.25
CA LEU A 217 27.47 32.50 4.43
C LEU A 217 27.02 31.04 4.52
N TYR A 218 25.74 30.79 4.23
CA TYR A 218 25.23 29.44 4.16
C TYR A 218 25.90 28.62 3.04
N MET A 219 26.08 29.23 1.86
CA MET A 219 26.67 28.55 0.70
C MET A 219 28.16 28.25 0.90
N ILE A 220 28.93 29.09 1.60
CA ILE A 220 30.31 28.80 1.99
C ILE A 220 30.36 27.49 2.80
N ALA A 221 29.59 27.43 3.90
CA ALA A 221 29.54 26.24 4.77
C ALA A 221 29.09 24.98 4.02
N ARG A 222 28.07 25.12 3.18
CA ARG A 222 27.54 24.05 2.35
C ARG A 222 28.58 23.53 1.35
N THR A 223 29.30 24.44 0.67
CA THR A 223 30.32 24.09 -0.32
C THR A 223 31.51 23.37 0.33
N GLN A 224 31.99 23.84 1.48
CA GLN A 224 33.03 23.17 2.26
C GLN A 224 32.63 21.75 2.65
N LEU A 225 31.38 21.54 3.14
CA LEU A 225 30.88 20.23 3.51
C LEU A 225 30.82 19.26 2.32
N ILE A 226 30.34 19.74 1.16
CA ILE A 226 30.28 18.90 -0.05
C ILE A 226 31.69 18.56 -0.50
N GLN A 227 32.59 19.52 -0.61
CA GLN A 227 33.97 19.32 -0.99
C GLN A 227 34.69 18.32 -0.06
N ALA A 228 34.46 18.42 1.24
CA ALA A 228 35.03 17.48 2.23
C ALA A 228 34.59 16.03 2.00
N SER A 229 33.43 15.81 1.41
CA SER A 229 32.82 14.47 1.23
C SER A 229 32.92 13.91 -0.20
N VAL A 230 33.43 14.64 -1.18
CA VAL A 230 33.46 14.22 -2.61
C VAL A 230 34.18 12.88 -2.78
N SER A 231 35.36 12.71 -2.18
CA SER A 231 36.15 11.46 -2.30
C SER A 231 35.55 10.28 -1.51
N ALA A 232 34.67 10.58 -0.54
CA ALA A 232 34.06 9.58 0.33
C ALA A 232 32.69 9.10 -0.17
N ILE A 233 32.21 9.61 -1.29
CA ILE A 233 30.91 9.23 -1.87
C ILE A 233 31.14 8.83 -3.32
N ASP A 234 30.71 7.62 -3.69
CA ASP A 234 30.82 7.16 -5.06
C ASP A 234 29.76 7.79 -5.97
N ARG A 235 29.88 7.52 -7.29
CA ARG A 235 28.93 8.02 -8.31
C ARG A 235 27.47 7.58 -8.10
N TRP A 236 27.23 6.58 -7.25
CA TRP A 236 25.91 6.06 -6.90
C TRP A 236 25.38 6.65 -5.58
N GLY A 237 26.15 7.57 -4.96
CA GLY A 237 25.80 8.17 -3.68
C GLY A 237 26.08 7.26 -2.47
N ILE A 238 26.87 6.20 -2.64
CA ILE A 238 27.24 5.28 -1.55
C ILE A 238 28.43 5.85 -0.80
N PHE A 239 28.33 5.91 0.53
CA PHE A 239 29.42 6.32 1.39
C PHE A 239 30.49 5.21 1.50
N LEU A 240 31.70 5.53 1.09
CA LEU A 240 32.84 4.60 0.99
C LEU A 240 33.63 4.45 2.31
N GLY A 241 33.47 5.37 3.24
CA GLY A 241 34.10 5.33 4.56
C GLY A 241 34.64 6.67 5.03
N PRO A 242 34.83 6.83 6.34
CA PRO A 242 35.28 8.09 6.95
C PRO A 242 36.73 8.47 6.64
N ASP A 243 37.54 7.49 6.25
CA ASP A 243 38.98 7.69 5.94
C ASP A 243 39.20 8.46 4.63
N LEU A 244 38.16 8.49 3.77
CA LEU A 244 38.18 9.24 2.50
C LEU A 244 37.62 10.67 2.63
N VAL A 245 37.17 11.06 3.82
CA VAL A 245 36.67 12.40 4.10
C VAL A 245 37.83 13.34 4.39
N ASP A 246 37.87 14.51 3.73
CA ASP A 246 38.82 15.56 4.07
C ASP A 246 38.45 16.20 5.40
N LYS A 247 39.20 15.85 6.46
CA LYS A 247 38.94 16.27 7.83
C LYS A 247 39.17 17.77 8.07
N ASP A 248 40.11 18.38 7.35
CA ASP A 248 40.39 19.81 7.48
C ASP A 248 39.26 20.65 6.89
N LEU A 249 38.77 20.27 5.71
CA LEU A 249 37.61 20.90 5.10
C LEU A 249 36.33 20.64 5.90
N LEU A 250 36.18 19.44 6.45
CA LEU A 250 35.03 19.10 7.30
C LEU A 250 34.98 19.98 8.56
N ASN A 251 36.12 20.20 9.19
CA ASN A 251 36.23 21.09 10.34
C ASN A 251 35.91 22.56 9.97
N LYS A 252 36.42 23.03 8.83
CA LYS A 252 36.04 24.35 8.31
C LYS A 252 34.54 24.47 8.05
N ALA A 253 33.94 23.42 7.47
CA ALA A 253 32.50 23.36 7.22
C ALA A 253 31.70 23.46 8.53
N GLN A 254 32.15 22.78 9.58
CA GLN A 254 31.52 22.84 10.91
C GLN A 254 31.55 24.23 11.47
N ILE A 255 32.73 24.86 11.51
CA ILE A 255 32.90 26.23 12.02
C ILE A 255 32.02 27.23 11.24
N SER A 256 32.02 27.13 9.91
CA SER A 256 31.21 28.00 9.06
C SER A 256 29.71 27.79 9.27
N MET A 257 29.26 26.55 9.50
CA MET A 257 27.86 26.24 9.73
C MET A 257 27.39 26.70 11.10
N GLU A 258 28.22 26.51 12.13
CA GLU A 258 27.94 27.03 13.49
C GLU A 258 27.91 28.57 13.50
N PHE A 259 28.85 29.23 12.77
CA PHE A 259 28.83 30.66 12.58
C PHE A 259 27.57 31.16 11.89
N TYR A 260 27.10 30.46 10.84
CA TYR A 260 25.82 30.76 10.19
C TYR A 260 24.66 30.67 11.19
N LEU A 261 24.56 29.59 11.95
CA LEU A 261 23.46 29.39 12.91
C LEU A 261 23.46 30.39 14.05
N LEU A 262 24.64 30.81 14.47
CA LEU A 262 24.79 31.86 15.51
C LEU A 262 24.27 33.21 15.02
N ASN A 263 24.56 33.59 13.77
CA ASN A 263 24.14 34.88 13.20
C ASN A 263 22.72 34.87 12.67
N TYR A 264 22.19 33.71 12.29
CA TYR A 264 20.86 33.52 11.70
C TYR A 264 20.08 32.38 12.39
N PRO A 265 19.77 32.49 13.71
CA PRO A 265 19.07 31.41 14.44
C PRO A 265 17.65 31.12 13.89
N ASN A 266 17.03 32.12 13.24
CA ASN A 266 15.74 32.04 12.56
C ASN A 266 15.86 32.35 11.05
N GLY A 267 17.03 32.12 10.47
CA GLY A 267 17.34 32.39 9.07
C GLY A 267 16.63 31.43 8.11
N ARG A 268 16.64 31.79 6.82
CA ARG A 268 15.99 31.01 5.76
C ARG A 268 16.53 29.59 5.65
N TYR A 269 17.81 29.40 5.93
CA TYR A 269 18.51 28.14 5.76
C TYR A 269 18.78 27.41 7.08
N THR A 270 18.24 27.88 8.21
CA THR A 270 18.49 27.33 9.55
C THR A 270 18.12 25.84 9.62
N SER A 271 16.93 25.47 9.10
CA SER A 271 16.50 24.05 9.07
C SER A 271 17.48 23.17 8.29
N SER A 272 17.97 23.64 7.15
CA SER A 272 18.96 22.93 6.34
C SER A 272 20.34 22.88 7.04
N ALA A 273 20.76 23.97 7.66
CA ALA A 273 22.02 24.06 8.39
C ALA A 273 22.06 23.08 9.58
N VAL A 274 20.96 22.97 10.33
CA VAL A 274 20.81 21.96 11.40
C VAL A 274 20.90 20.52 10.83
N GLY A 275 20.30 20.28 9.65
CA GLY A 275 20.45 19.01 8.96
C GLY A 275 21.90 18.70 8.58
N PHE A 276 22.65 19.72 8.15
CA PHE A 276 24.08 19.57 7.84
C PHE A 276 24.93 19.29 9.07
N LEU A 277 24.60 19.78 10.26
CA LEU A 277 25.30 19.39 11.48
C LEU A 277 25.23 17.88 11.72
N ARG A 278 24.09 17.24 11.48
CA ARG A 278 23.98 15.79 11.58
C ARG A 278 24.84 15.07 10.52
N ARG A 279 24.92 15.61 9.32
CA ARG A 279 25.80 15.08 8.28
C ARG A 279 27.29 15.23 8.67
N LEU A 280 27.66 16.32 9.31
CA LEU A 280 29.02 16.52 9.88
C LEU A 280 29.33 15.46 10.93
N MET A 281 28.40 15.22 11.90
CA MET A 281 28.55 14.16 12.89
C MET A 281 28.75 12.79 12.23
N PHE A 282 27.97 12.47 11.22
CA PHE A 282 28.09 11.21 10.46
C PHE A 282 29.44 11.08 9.77
N LEU A 283 29.88 12.10 9.03
CA LEU A 283 31.16 12.12 8.29
C LEU A 283 32.38 12.10 9.23
N ASN A 284 32.24 12.63 10.44
CA ASN A 284 33.25 12.57 11.50
C ASN A 284 33.22 11.25 12.28
N SER A 285 32.25 10.38 12.02
CA SER A 285 31.99 9.17 12.81
C SER A 285 31.68 9.47 14.29
N ASP A 286 31.16 10.66 14.57
CA ASP A 286 30.69 11.05 15.92
C ASP A 286 29.28 10.46 16.15
N TYR A 287 29.24 9.14 16.22
CA TYR A 287 28.02 8.40 16.45
C TYR A 287 27.36 8.67 17.82
N PRO A 288 28.11 8.93 18.91
CA PRO A 288 27.50 9.36 20.17
C PRO A 288 26.67 10.63 20.04
N ALA A 289 27.22 11.70 19.45
CA ALA A 289 26.48 12.95 19.23
C ALA A 289 25.29 12.74 18.29
N LEU A 290 25.46 12.00 17.20
CA LEU A 290 24.39 11.66 16.26
C LEU A 290 23.26 10.88 16.96
N THR A 291 23.59 9.93 17.84
CA THR A 291 22.63 9.17 18.62
C THR A 291 21.81 10.07 19.55
N GLN A 292 22.46 11.01 20.24
CA GLN A 292 21.78 11.98 21.10
C GLN A 292 20.83 12.89 20.30
N GLU A 293 21.27 13.38 19.14
CA GLU A 293 20.44 14.23 18.29
C GLU A 293 19.22 13.45 17.75
N TYR A 294 19.39 12.19 17.32
CA TYR A 294 18.29 11.36 16.90
C TYR A 294 17.30 11.04 18.05
N ALA A 295 17.81 10.83 19.26
CA ALA A 295 16.97 10.66 20.45
C ALA A 295 16.14 11.92 20.72
N ARG A 296 16.75 13.11 20.59
CA ARG A 296 16.06 14.40 20.71
C ARG A 296 14.97 14.57 19.64
N LEU A 297 15.30 14.31 18.38
CA LEU A 297 14.35 14.42 17.27
C LEU A 297 13.15 13.48 17.45
N THR A 298 13.38 12.22 17.85
CA THR A 298 12.30 11.25 18.03
C THR A 298 11.38 11.56 19.21
N SER A 299 11.86 12.28 20.22
CA SER A 299 11.09 12.58 21.45
C SER A 299 10.51 13.99 21.54
N ALA A 300 11.09 14.96 20.83
CA ALA A 300 10.75 16.38 20.99
C ALA A 300 10.34 17.09 19.70
N THR A 301 10.59 16.50 18.53
CA THR A 301 10.26 17.11 17.23
C THR A 301 9.05 16.39 16.60
N ASP A 302 8.14 17.16 16.00
CA ASP A 302 7.02 16.60 15.25
C ASP A 302 7.49 15.97 13.92
N LEU A 303 7.59 14.67 13.91
CA LEU A 303 8.00 13.90 12.73
C LEU A 303 6.91 13.76 11.66
N SER A 304 5.68 14.24 11.91
CA SER A 304 4.60 14.22 10.93
C SER A 304 4.62 15.38 9.93
N THR A 305 5.49 16.36 10.16
CA THR A 305 5.68 17.48 9.24
C THR A 305 6.54 17.07 8.04
N ARG A 306 6.52 17.84 6.94
CA ARG A 306 7.36 17.60 5.76
C ARG A 306 8.84 17.38 6.13
N ASN A 307 9.41 18.31 6.91
CA ASN A 307 10.80 18.20 7.37
C ASN A 307 10.97 17.05 8.36
N GLY A 308 9.96 16.81 9.21
CA GLY A 308 9.93 15.70 10.16
C GLY A 308 10.01 14.34 9.48
N LEU A 309 9.29 14.13 8.37
CA LEU A 309 9.35 12.88 7.62
C LEU A 309 10.72 12.61 7.00
N THR A 310 11.41 13.66 6.51
CA THR A 310 12.78 13.53 6.00
C THR A 310 13.73 13.11 7.13
N ASN A 311 13.60 13.73 8.31
CA ASN A 311 14.37 13.35 9.49
C ASN A 311 14.07 11.90 9.92
N LEU A 312 12.81 11.50 9.87
CA LEU A 312 12.38 10.16 10.23
C LEU A 312 13.00 9.09 9.31
N GLU A 313 13.02 9.33 7.99
CA GLU A 313 13.67 8.44 7.03
C GLU A 313 15.19 8.35 7.24
N GLU A 314 15.83 9.48 7.56
CA GLU A 314 17.25 9.54 7.92
C GLU A 314 17.53 8.71 9.18
N ILE A 315 16.77 8.95 10.26
CA ILE A 315 16.89 8.23 11.54
C ILE A 315 16.70 6.72 11.33
N ASP A 316 15.65 6.31 10.61
CA ASP A 316 15.36 4.90 10.39
C ASP A 316 16.51 4.20 9.64
N ARG A 317 16.93 4.79 8.53
CA ARG A 317 17.98 4.25 7.67
C ARG A 317 19.35 4.17 8.37
N LEU A 318 19.81 5.30 8.94
CA LEU A 318 21.15 5.36 9.53
C LEU A 318 21.23 4.62 10.86
N SER A 319 20.16 4.64 11.67
CA SER A 319 20.13 3.86 12.92
C SER A 319 20.30 2.37 12.67
N SER A 320 19.64 1.83 11.65
CA SER A 320 19.75 0.42 11.29
C SER A 320 21.13 0.06 10.70
N GLN A 321 21.66 0.91 9.79
CA GLN A 321 22.97 0.69 9.15
C GLN A 321 24.13 0.77 10.12
N LEU A 322 24.07 1.68 11.10
CA LEU A 322 25.14 1.93 12.07
C LEU A 322 24.92 1.18 13.40
N SER A 323 23.89 0.35 13.49
CA SER A 323 23.48 -0.33 14.73
C SER A 323 23.27 0.63 15.91
N LEU A 324 22.80 1.85 15.62
CA LEU A 324 22.51 2.85 16.64
C LEU A 324 21.15 2.60 17.29
N THR A 325 21.06 2.87 18.59
CA THR A 325 19.79 2.83 19.34
C THR A 325 19.49 4.21 19.91
N PRO A 326 19.03 5.15 19.06
CA PRO A 326 18.84 6.54 19.45
C PRO A 326 17.54 6.72 20.27
N GLY A 327 17.63 6.51 21.59
CA GLY A 327 16.54 6.75 22.53
C GLY A 327 15.52 5.63 22.62
N THR A 328 14.62 5.76 23.59
CA THR A 328 13.62 4.75 24.00
C THR A 328 12.65 4.40 22.88
N ILE A 329 12.17 5.37 22.11
CA ILE A 329 11.24 5.15 21.00
C ILE A 329 11.89 4.27 19.91
N ARG A 330 13.11 4.58 19.50
CA ARG A 330 13.81 3.79 18.49
C ARG A 330 14.14 2.38 18.98
N LEU A 331 14.51 2.24 20.26
CA LEU A 331 14.70 0.94 20.88
C LEU A 331 13.41 0.10 20.83
N ALA A 332 12.28 0.70 21.17
CA ALA A 332 10.99 0.02 21.09
C ALA A 332 10.67 -0.45 19.67
N VAL A 333 10.91 0.41 18.66
CA VAL A 333 10.72 0.05 17.24
C VAL A 333 11.63 -1.10 16.82
N ASN A 334 12.90 -1.11 17.25
CA ASN A 334 13.83 -2.20 16.97
C ASN A 334 13.38 -3.52 17.62
N ILE A 335 12.94 -3.47 18.88
CA ILE A 335 12.40 -4.64 19.59
C ILE A 335 11.18 -5.20 18.86
N LEU A 336 10.24 -4.37 18.44
CA LEU A 336 9.08 -4.79 17.65
C LEU A 336 9.50 -5.44 16.32
N ALA A 337 10.49 -4.88 15.63
CA ALA A 337 10.99 -5.44 14.39
C ALA A 337 11.59 -6.84 14.60
N LEU A 338 12.30 -7.07 15.72
CA LEU A 338 12.86 -8.36 16.09
C LEU A 338 11.82 -9.40 16.54
N MET A 339 10.54 -9.03 16.71
CA MET A 339 9.45 -9.97 17.00
C MET A 339 8.78 -10.55 15.74
N ARG A 340 9.23 -10.16 14.55
CA ARG A 340 8.64 -10.65 13.29
C ARG A 340 8.82 -12.17 13.16
N SER A 341 7.76 -12.86 12.77
CA SER A 341 7.81 -14.31 12.56
C SER A 341 8.66 -14.65 11.33
N GLY A 342 9.49 -15.68 11.43
CA GLY A 342 10.37 -16.16 10.35
C GLY A 342 11.71 -15.44 10.24
N ASP A 343 12.03 -14.54 11.15
CA ASP A 343 13.34 -13.92 11.24
C ASP A 343 14.30 -14.83 12.03
N HIS A 344 15.46 -15.13 11.47
CA HIS A 344 16.49 -15.96 12.16
C HIS A 344 17.05 -15.29 13.42
N ASN A 345 16.82 -14.00 13.57
CA ASN A 345 17.29 -13.18 14.70
C ASN A 345 16.13 -12.74 15.60
N GLN A 346 15.10 -13.56 15.77
CA GLN A 346 13.98 -13.22 16.64
C GLN A 346 14.46 -13.01 18.09
N ILE A 347 14.07 -11.87 18.69
CA ILE A 347 14.42 -11.55 20.07
C ILE A 347 13.91 -12.61 21.05
N SER A 348 14.76 -13.04 21.99
CA SER A 348 14.38 -13.92 23.09
C SER A 348 13.76 -13.14 24.23
N LYS A 349 12.99 -13.82 25.09
CA LYS A 349 12.40 -13.22 26.31
C LYS A 349 13.46 -12.61 27.23
N LYS A 350 14.56 -13.31 27.42
CA LYS A 350 15.69 -12.86 28.25
C LYS A 350 16.32 -11.57 27.72
N GLU A 351 16.49 -11.46 26.41
CA GLU A 351 17.00 -10.24 25.78
C GLU A 351 16.00 -9.10 25.96
N LEU A 352 14.70 -9.33 25.75
CA LEU A 352 13.66 -8.32 25.98
C LEU A 352 13.65 -7.85 27.44
N GLU A 353 13.75 -8.77 28.40
CA GLU A 353 13.79 -8.46 29.82
C GLU A 353 15.04 -7.64 30.21
N SER A 354 16.18 -7.90 29.59
CA SER A 354 17.41 -7.13 29.82
C SER A 354 17.29 -5.65 29.40
N GLN A 355 16.34 -5.33 28.51
CA GLN A 355 16.12 -3.95 28.04
C GLN A 355 15.26 -3.11 29.02
N LYS A 356 14.68 -3.70 30.06
CA LYS A 356 13.76 -3.04 31.01
C LYS A 356 14.29 -1.72 31.54
N GLN A 357 15.58 -1.67 31.87
CA GLN A 357 16.21 -0.46 32.43
C GLN A 357 16.10 0.79 31.55
N TYR A 358 16.05 0.63 30.22
CA TYR A 358 15.95 1.73 29.28
C TYR A 358 14.54 2.34 29.18
N PHE A 359 13.54 1.67 29.77
CA PHE A 359 12.14 2.07 29.78
C PHE A 359 11.67 2.51 31.19
N SER A 360 12.58 2.82 32.11
CA SER A 360 12.23 3.24 33.47
C SER A 360 11.30 4.46 33.50
N ASN A 361 11.46 5.39 32.54
CA ASN A 361 10.63 6.57 32.40
C ASN A 361 9.40 6.37 31.50
N ASP A 362 9.19 5.16 30.97
CA ASP A 362 8.06 4.83 30.10
C ASP A 362 7.60 3.37 30.31
N PRO A 363 7.11 3.06 31.54
CA PRO A 363 6.71 1.68 31.90
C PRO A 363 5.53 1.18 31.07
N ALA A 364 4.67 2.07 30.57
CA ALA A 364 3.54 1.71 29.72
C ALA A 364 4.01 1.18 28.34
N LEU A 365 5.04 1.79 27.76
CA LEU A 365 5.65 1.32 26.51
C LEU A 365 6.34 -0.04 26.72
N TYR A 366 7.05 -0.23 27.85
CA TYR A 366 7.69 -1.51 28.14
C TYR A 366 6.65 -2.63 28.33
N SER A 367 5.59 -2.38 29.11
CA SER A 367 4.49 -3.33 29.27
C SER A 367 3.84 -3.70 27.93
N PHE A 368 3.73 -2.72 27.01
CA PHE A 368 3.22 -2.96 25.65
C PHE A 368 4.17 -3.85 24.84
N LEU A 369 5.49 -3.69 24.95
CA LEU A 369 6.46 -4.56 24.29
C LEU A 369 6.36 -6.01 24.82
N LEU A 370 6.26 -6.20 26.12
CA LEU A 370 6.04 -7.52 26.72
C LEU A 370 4.73 -8.14 26.22
N ALA A 371 3.65 -7.36 26.15
CA ALA A 371 2.37 -7.84 25.64
C ALA A 371 2.42 -8.22 24.14
N ASN A 372 3.16 -7.46 23.31
CA ASN A 372 3.41 -7.84 21.91
C ASN A 372 4.19 -9.15 21.85
N TYR A 373 5.21 -9.34 22.69
CA TYR A 373 5.98 -10.57 22.73
C TYR A 373 5.09 -11.76 23.10
N ALA A 374 4.29 -11.62 24.15
CA ALA A 374 3.32 -12.64 24.57
C ALA A 374 2.33 -12.98 23.43
N PHE A 375 1.82 -11.97 22.72
CA PHE A 375 0.84 -12.17 21.64
C PHE A 375 1.46 -12.80 20.39
N TYR A 376 2.54 -12.19 19.85
CA TYR A 376 3.08 -12.55 18.53
C TYR A 376 4.07 -13.70 18.59
N VAL A 377 4.85 -13.83 19.67
CA VAL A 377 5.91 -14.83 19.81
C VAL A 377 5.45 -16.04 20.62
N GLU A 378 5.00 -15.81 21.86
CA GLU A 378 4.61 -16.91 22.77
C GLU A 378 3.20 -17.44 22.51
N LYS A 379 2.31 -16.65 21.86
CA LYS A 379 0.88 -16.95 21.72
C LYS A 379 0.16 -17.09 23.07
N ASP A 380 0.68 -16.46 24.11
CA ASP A 380 0.06 -16.38 25.43
C ASP A 380 -0.87 -15.16 25.52
N PHE A 381 -2.09 -15.34 25.04
CA PHE A 381 -3.11 -14.29 25.04
C PHE A 381 -3.59 -13.91 26.45
N ARG A 382 -3.48 -14.82 27.41
CA ARG A 382 -3.85 -14.53 28.82
C ARG A 382 -2.84 -13.58 29.45
N GLU A 383 -1.57 -13.74 29.15
CA GLU A 383 -0.53 -12.83 29.64
C GLU A 383 -0.73 -11.42 29.08
N VAL A 384 -1.17 -11.28 27.82
CA VAL A 384 -1.55 -9.97 27.26
C VAL A 384 -2.61 -9.28 28.11
N LEU A 385 -3.65 -10.01 28.56
CA LEU A 385 -4.72 -9.43 29.39
C LEU A 385 -4.25 -8.97 30.77
N LYS A 386 -3.21 -9.59 31.34
CA LYS A 386 -2.57 -9.14 32.58
C LYS A 386 -1.70 -7.89 32.38
N LEU A 387 -0.97 -7.85 31.28
CA LEU A 387 -0.04 -6.75 30.97
C LEU A 387 -0.73 -5.47 30.51
N ILE A 388 -1.92 -5.60 29.91
CA ILE A 388 -2.70 -4.47 29.39
C ILE A 388 -4.05 -4.44 30.11
N PRO A 389 -4.25 -3.55 31.09
CA PRO A 389 -5.55 -3.38 31.75
C PRO A 389 -6.62 -2.89 30.78
N ASP A 390 -7.88 -3.14 31.11
CA ASP A 390 -9.03 -2.71 30.35
C ASP A 390 -9.25 -1.19 30.51
N GLU A 391 -9.09 -0.46 29.43
CA GLU A 391 -9.34 0.97 29.34
C GLU A 391 -10.25 1.29 28.13
N ALA A 392 -11.08 0.33 27.69
CA ALA A 392 -11.93 0.46 26.52
C ALA A 392 -12.93 1.63 26.59
N GLN A 393 -13.30 2.07 27.78
CA GLN A 393 -14.28 3.14 28.00
C GLN A 393 -13.70 4.57 27.90
N LYS A 394 -12.44 4.74 27.53
CA LYS A 394 -11.88 6.08 27.28
C LYS A 394 -12.62 6.80 26.15
N ASN A 395 -12.75 8.12 26.29
CA ASN A 395 -13.38 8.98 25.29
C ASN A 395 -12.47 9.34 24.10
N SER A 396 -11.18 9.05 24.20
CA SER A 396 -10.20 9.22 23.14
C SER A 396 -8.95 8.40 23.44
N PHE A 397 -8.19 8.06 22.39
CA PHE A 397 -6.97 7.28 22.50
C PHE A 397 -5.82 7.95 21.77
N LEU A 398 -4.70 8.11 22.46
CA LEU A 398 -3.41 8.37 21.81
C LEU A 398 -2.92 7.11 21.07
N PRO A 399 -1.94 7.22 20.17
CA PRO A 399 -1.50 6.06 19.35
C PRO A 399 -1.10 4.82 20.14
N LEU A 400 -0.33 4.97 21.22
CA LEU A 400 0.08 3.84 22.06
C LEU A 400 -1.10 3.28 22.88
N GLU A 401 -1.94 4.16 23.42
CA GLU A 401 -3.14 3.76 24.17
C GLU A 401 -4.08 2.94 23.29
N PHE A 402 -4.35 3.43 22.07
CA PHE A 402 -5.15 2.71 21.08
C PHE A 402 -4.54 1.34 20.76
N SER A 403 -3.23 1.30 20.50
CA SER A 403 -2.53 0.06 20.14
C SER A 403 -2.56 -0.96 21.26
N ARG A 404 -2.46 -0.50 22.51
CA ARG A 404 -2.61 -1.36 23.72
C ARG A 404 -4.01 -1.97 23.77
N GLN A 405 -5.06 -1.15 23.63
CA GLN A 405 -6.43 -1.65 23.68
C GLN A 405 -6.78 -2.54 22.49
N ALA A 406 -6.30 -2.19 21.29
CA ALA A 406 -6.45 -3.05 20.10
C ALA A 406 -5.81 -4.44 20.34
N LEU A 407 -4.59 -4.49 20.89
CA LEU A 407 -3.90 -5.74 21.21
C LEU A 407 -4.67 -6.56 22.27
N ARG A 408 -5.21 -5.90 23.30
CA ARG A 408 -6.09 -6.54 24.30
C ARG A 408 -7.33 -7.12 23.64
N GLY A 409 -8.03 -6.36 22.79
CA GLY A 409 -9.22 -6.83 22.06
C GLY A 409 -8.91 -8.01 21.13
N MET A 410 -7.75 -8.01 20.48
CA MET A 410 -7.27 -9.15 19.69
C MET A 410 -7.04 -10.39 20.56
N ALA A 411 -6.46 -10.23 21.77
CA ALA A 411 -6.24 -11.32 22.70
C ALA A 411 -7.57 -11.90 23.22
N LEU A 412 -8.54 -11.04 23.60
CA LEU A 412 -9.90 -11.46 23.95
C LEU A 412 -10.57 -12.23 22.80
N SER A 413 -10.42 -11.75 21.58
CA SER A 413 -10.96 -12.40 20.37
C SER A 413 -10.31 -13.77 20.12
N ALA A 414 -8.99 -13.90 20.35
CA ALA A 414 -8.27 -15.16 20.18
C ALA A 414 -8.67 -16.20 21.26
N LEU A 415 -9.02 -15.75 22.46
CA LEU A 415 -9.51 -16.59 23.55
C LEU A 415 -11.02 -16.93 23.44
N ASP A 416 -11.73 -16.35 22.48
CA ASP A 416 -13.21 -16.37 22.41
C ASP A 416 -13.88 -15.96 23.73
N ASP A 417 -13.34 -14.93 24.38
CA ASP A 417 -13.76 -14.44 25.68
C ASP A 417 -15.20 -13.92 25.65
N VAL A 418 -15.95 -14.12 26.74
CA VAL A 418 -17.35 -13.71 26.83
C VAL A 418 -17.54 -12.20 26.77
N ASP A 419 -16.56 -11.44 27.24
CA ASP A 419 -16.60 -9.98 27.28
C ASP A 419 -16.12 -9.30 25.96
N VAL A 420 -15.64 -10.06 24.99
CA VAL A 420 -15.04 -9.50 23.76
C VAL A 420 -15.98 -8.57 22.99
N GLN A 421 -17.28 -8.90 22.94
CA GLN A 421 -18.26 -8.06 22.26
C GLN A 421 -18.43 -6.72 22.98
N ARG A 422 -18.61 -6.75 24.29
CA ARG A 422 -18.74 -5.54 25.13
C ARG A 422 -17.49 -4.68 25.02
N PHE A 423 -16.32 -5.28 25.11
CA PHE A 423 -15.03 -4.59 25.02
C PHE A 423 -14.93 -3.77 23.70
N TRP A 424 -15.20 -4.39 22.54
CA TRP A 424 -15.16 -3.68 21.27
C TRP A 424 -16.27 -2.62 21.14
N GLN A 425 -17.44 -2.83 21.75
CA GLN A 425 -18.51 -1.83 21.79
C GLN A 425 -18.12 -0.62 22.64
N ASP A 426 -17.49 -0.83 23.79
CA ASP A 426 -17.03 0.23 24.68
C ASP A 426 -15.95 1.10 23.98
N MET A 427 -15.03 0.48 23.26
CA MET A 427 -14.03 1.20 22.49
C MET A 427 -14.59 2.14 21.41
N LEU A 428 -15.78 1.85 20.88
CA LEU A 428 -16.39 2.70 19.82
C LEU A 428 -16.66 4.13 20.30
N ASN A 429 -16.81 4.37 21.59
CA ASN A 429 -17.05 5.69 22.14
C ASN A 429 -15.81 6.60 22.09
N GLY A 430 -14.61 6.01 22.05
CA GLY A 430 -13.34 6.74 22.05
C GLY A 430 -12.63 6.83 20.70
N VAL A 431 -13.24 6.29 19.62
CA VAL A 431 -12.59 6.18 18.30
C VAL A 431 -13.33 6.96 17.23
N ASP A 432 -13.35 8.27 17.35
CA ASP A 432 -13.90 9.15 16.30
C ASP A 432 -12.95 9.31 15.10
N VAL A 433 -11.70 8.85 15.24
CA VAL A 433 -10.68 8.98 14.21
C VAL A 433 -10.92 7.98 13.10
N ILE A 434 -10.89 8.46 11.87
CA ILE A 434 -11.17 7.72 10.63
C ILE A 434 -10.37 6.41 10.49
N TYR A 435 -9.22 6.29 11.14
CA TYR A 435 -8.35 5.10 11.04
C TYR A 435 -8.47 4.13 12.22
N GLN A 436 -8.85 4.61 13.39
CA GLN A 436 -9.01 3.78 14.59
C GLN A 436 -10.36 3.05 14.59
N ARG A 437 -11.42 3.76 14.23
CA ARG A 437 -12.78 3.23 14.23
C ARG A 437 -12.95 1.96 13.41
N PRO A 438 -12.48 1.85 12.17
CA PRO A 438 -12.62 0.64 11.36
C PRO A 438 -11.97 -0.60 11.98
N ILE A 439 -10.87 -0.42 12.74
CA ILE A 439 -10.21 -1.54 13.44
C ILE A 439 -11.12 -2.09 14.54
N VAL A 440 -11.75 -1.20 15.29
CA VAL A 440 -12.71 -1.58 16.34
C VAL A 440 -13.97 -2.22 15.73
N GLU A 441 -14.48 -1.65 14.64
CA GLU A 441 -15.61 -2.22 13.89
C GLU A 441 -15.29 -3.62 13.35
N LEU A 442 -14.05 -3.85 12.88
CA LEU A 442 -13.61 -5.16 12.42
C LEU A 442 -13.58 -6.18 13.57
N GLY A 443 -13.06 -5.78 14.73
CA GLY A 443 -13.05 -6.62 15.94
C GLY A 443 -14.47 -7.04 16.36
N LEU A 444 -15.39 -6.09 16.39
CA LEU A 444 -16.80 -6.34 16.69
C LEU A 444 -17.48 -7.23 15.62
N THR A 445 -17.21 -6.96 14.34
CA THR A 445 -17.76 -7.74 13.22
C THR A 445 -17.28 -9.18 13.26
N THR A 446 -16.00 -9.41 13.51
CA THR A 446 -15.43 -10.76 13.66
C THR A 446 -16.09 -11.54 14.80
N ASN A 447 -16.38 -10.84 15.91
CA ASN A 447 -17.12 -11.46 17.01
C ASN A 447 -18.57 -11.81 16.62
N TYR A 448 -19.27 -10.92 15.92
CA TYR A 448 -20.62 -11.22 15.41
C TYR A 448 -20.62 -12.43 14.46
N GLU A 449 -19.64 -12.51 13.57
CA GLU A 449 -19.50 -13.65 12.65
C GLU A 449 -19.25 -14.96 13.38
N ARG A 450 -18.35 -14.99 14.38
CA ARG A 450 -18.06 -16.18 15.21
C ARG A 450 -19.25 -16.65 16.04
N LYS A 451 -20.14 -15.75 16.42
CA LYS A 451 -21.34 -16.05 17.22
C LYS A 451 -22.62 -16.21 16.39
N ASP A 452 -22.51 -16.38 15.07
CA ASP A 452 -23.63 -16.49 14.13
C ASP A 452 -24.62 -15.31 14.21
N LYS A 453 -24.12 -14.12 14.54
CA LYS A 453 -24.89 -12.87 14.66
C LYS A 453 -24.57 -11.87 13.55
N LEU A 454 -24.23 -12.35 12.35
CA LEU A 454 -23.82 -11.48 11.25
C LEU A 454 -24.91 -10.47 10.83
N THR A 455 -26.19 -10.76 11.10
CA THR A 455 -27.31 -9.82 10.93
C THR A 455 -27.12 -8.50 11.69
N GLU A 456 -26.40 -8.49 12.82
CA GLU A 456 -26.07 -7.29 13.58
C GLU A 456 -25.28 -6.26 12.78
N VAL A 457 -24.48 -6.72 11.80
CA VAL A 457 -23.70 -5.86 10.90
C VAL A 457 -24.62 -5.06 9.98
N PHE A 458 -25.79 -5.62 9.64
CA PHE A 458 -26.68 -5.10 8.59
C PHE A 458 -27.98 -4.51 9.11
N LYS A 459 -28.33 -4.69 10.38
CA LYS A 459 -29.59 -4.16 10.95
C LYS A 459 -29.63 -2.62 10.93
N LYS A 460 -30.82 -2.07 11.00
CA LYS A 460 -31.02 -0.63 11.22
C LYS A 460 -30.36 -0.20 12.53
N GLY A 461 -29.56 0.86 12.50
CA GLY A 461 -28.81 1.32 13.67
C GLY A 461 -27.56 0.50 14.01
N SER A 462 -27.08 -0.37 13.09
CA SER A 462 -25.82 -1.10 13.26
C SER A 462 -24.67 -0.17 13.67
N LEU A 463 -23.82 -0.66 14.57
CA LEU A 463 -22.59 0.00 14.99
C LEU A 463 -21.51 -0.04 13.90
N ILE A 464 -21.64 -0.98 12.95
CA ILE A 464 -20.70 -1.15 11.84
C ILE A 464 -21.08 -0.16 10.74
N LYS A 465 -20.29 0.89 10.57
CA LYS A 465 -20.49 1.96 9.58
C LYS A 465 -19.53 1.84 8.39
N ASP A 466 -18.40 1.16 8.58
CA ASP A 466 -17.39 1.02 7.55
C ASP A 466 -17.89 0.22 6.35
N SER A 467 -17.89 0.88 5.19
CA SER A 467 -18.41 0.30 3.94
C SER A 467 -17.58 -0.89 3.45
N TYR A 468 -16.26 -0.86 3.66
CA TYR A 468 -15.38 -1.96 3.28
C TYR A 468 -15.68 -3.22 4.08
N ILE A 469 -15.81 -3.10 5.41
CA ILE A 469 -16.15 -4.21 6.30
C ILE A 469 -17.49 -4.82 5.89
N ARG A 470 -18.50 -3.98 5.68
CA ARG A 470 -19.85 -4.43 5.28
C ARG A 470 -19.82 -5.15 3.93
N LYS A 471 -19.19 -4.56 2.90
CA LYS A 471 -19.04 -5.19 1.57
C LYS A 471 -18.28 -6.51 1.65
N THR A 472 -17.21 -6.57 2.42
CA THR A 472 -16.43 -7.80 2.61
C THR A 472 -17.27 -8.91 3.23
N ARG A 473 -18.17 -8.58 4.16
CA ARG A 473 -19.09 -9.58 4.76
C ARG A 473 -20.17 -10.03 3.79
N LEU A 474 -20.69 -9.15 2.94
CA LEU A 474 -21.58 -9.55 1.84
C LEU A 474 -20.90 -10.54 0.88
N LEU A 475 -19.64 -10.29 0.53
CA LEU A 475 -18.87 -11.15 -0.37
C LEU A 475 -18.60 -12.54 0.22
N TYR A 476 -18.16 -12.61 1.48
CA TYR A 476 -17.53 -13.82 2.01
C TYR A 476 -18.35 -14.57 3.07
N ALA A 477 -19.18 -13.88 3.84
CA ALA A 477 -19.79 -14.44 5.03
C ALA A 477 -21.33 -14.44 5.02
N ALA A 478 -21.98 -13.53 4.28
CA ALA A 478 -23.44 -13.41 4.29
C ALA A 478 -24.13 -14.63 3.69
N ASP A 479 -25.18 -15.13 4.37
CA ASP A 479 -26.09 -16.13 3.88
C ASP A 479 -27.13 -15.55 2.89
N TYR A 480 -28.01 -16.42 2.38
CA TYR A 480 -28.98 -16.02 1.37
C TYR A 480 -30.03 -15.03 1.90
N ASP A 481 -30.39 -15.13 3.18
CA ASP A 481 -31.39 -14.27 3.79
C ASP A 481 -30.86 -12.87 4.02
N ILE A 482 -29.62 -12.76 4.55
CA ILE A 482 -28.90 -11.46 4.68
C ILE A 482 -28.72 -10.82 3.30
N LEU A 483 -28.29 -11.60 2.29
CA LEU A 483 -28.07 -11.07 0.95
C LEU A 483 -29.37 -10.55 0.32
N ARG A 484 -30.45 -11.27 0.48
CA ARG A 484 -31.78 -10.87 -0.04
C ARG A 484 -32.31 -9.63 0.67
N ASP A 485 -32.22 -9.60 1.99
CA ASP A 485 -32.63 -8.42 2.79
C ASP A 485 -31.84 -7.17 2.37
N GLN A 486 -30.51 -7.29 2.22
CA GLN A 486 -29.69 -6.15 1.83
C GLN A 486 -29.92 -5.71 0.37
N ALA A 487 -30.20 -6.64 -0.54
CA ALA A 487 -30.54 -6.32 -1.94
C ALA A 487 -31.83 -5.49 -2.06
N GLN A 488 -32.79 -5.73 -1.17
CA GLN A 488 -34.10 -5.06 -1.15
C GLN A 488 -34.14 -3.82 -0.26
N ASN A 489 -33.12 -3.57 0.54
CA ASN A 489 -33.14 -2.52 1.55
C ASN A 489 -32.83 -1.14 0.95
N ASP A 490 -33.87 -0.31 0.75
CA ASP A 490 -33.74 1.02 0.16
C ASP A 490 -32.99 2.05 1.01
N THR A 491 -32.74 1.75 2.29
CA THR A 491 -31.94 2.62 3.17
C THR A 491 -30.44 2.44 2.98
N ARG A 492 -29.99 1.49 2.14
CA ARG A 492 -28.60 1.17 1.92
C ARG A 492 -28.02 1.85 0.68
N PRO A 493 -26.70 2.11 0.69
CA PRO A 493 -26.01 2.60 -0.50
C PRO A 493 -26.21 1.64 -1.68
N LYS A 494 -26.37 2.21 -2.88
CA LYS A 494 -26.55 1.43 -4.11
C LYS A 494 -25.49 0.36 -4.29
N THR A 495 -24.22 0.64 -3.99
CA THR A 495 -23.12 -0.32 -4.07
C THR A 495 -23.36 -1.55 -3.20
N GLU A 496 -23.82 -1.39 -1.96
CA GLU A 496 -24.12 -2.52 -1.08
C GLU A 496 -25.31 -3.32 -1.60
N LYS A 497 -26.35 -2.66 -2.11
CA LYS A 497 -27.52 -3.32 -2.71
C LYS A 497 -27.14 -4.13 -3.94
N ASP A 498 -26.43 -3.51 -4.88
CA ASP A 498 -26.00 -4.17 -6.13
C ASP A 498 -25.04 -5.34 -5.85
N LEU A 499 -24.12 -5.18 -4.88
CA LEU A 499 -23.21 -6.25 -4.47
C LEU A 499 -23.97 -7.41 -3.81
N ALA A 500 -24.89 -7.12 -2.89
CA ALA A 500 -25.69 -8.15 -2.24
C ALA A 500 -26.53 -8.94 -3.25
N LEU A 501 -27.18 -8.24 -4.19
CA LEU A 501 -27.95 -8.87 -5.25
C LEU A 501 -27.07 -9.71 -6.19
N PHE A 502 -25.92 -9.18 -6.59
CA PHE A 502 -24.98 -9.92 -7.42
C PHE A 502 -24.53 -11.21 -6.74
N ILE A 503 -24.11 -11.15 -5.49
CA ILE A 503 -23.64 -12.32 -4.73
C ILE A 503 -24.77 -13.32 -4.49
N LEU A 504 -25.96 -12.85 -4.19
CA LEU A 504 -27.16 -13.69 -4.06
C LEU A 504 -27.40 -14.53 -5.33
N LEU A 505 -27.53 -13.85 -6.46
CA LEU A 505 -27.80 -14.48 -7.74
C LEU A 505 -26.64 -15.40 -8.20
N TYR A 506 -25.41 -14.93 -8.01
CA TYR A 506 -24.21 -15.73 -8.29
C TYR A 506 -24.19 -17.04 -7.46
N LYS A 507 -24.41 -16.95 -6.15
CA LYS A 507 -24.44 -18.12 -5.27
C LYS A 507 -25.57 -19.07 -5.64
N GLN A 508 -26.76 -18.56 -5.88
CA GLN A 508 -27.91 -19.40 -6.30
C GLN A 508 -27.62 -20.12 -7.61
N LEU A 509 -27.13 -19.40 -8.61
CA LEU A 509 -26.83 -19.96 -9.92
C LEU A 509 -25.73 -21.01 -9.86
N THR A 510 -24.61 -20.71 -9.21
CA THR A 510 -23.43 -21.59 -9.15
C THR A 510 -23.58 -22.76 -8.19
N ARG A 511 -24.62 -22.79 -7.36
CA ARG A 511 -24.92 -23.90 -6.42
C ARG A 511 -26.17 -24.66 -6.77
N GLY A 512 -26.73 -24.41 -7.96
CA GLY A 512 -27.89 -25.14 -8.47
C GLY A 512 -29.22 -24.77 -7.82
N ARG A 513 -29.31 -23.64 -7.15
CA ARG A 513 -30.57 -23.13 -6.56
C ARG A 513 -31.35 -22.32 -7.58
N TYR A 514 -31.71 -22.97 -8.68
CA TYR A 514 -32.26 -22.30 -9.87
C TYR A 514 -33.64 -21.69 -9.66
N GLU A 515 -34.49 -22.27 -8.80
CA GLU A 515 -35.82 -21.72 -8.52
C GLU A 515 -35.71 -20.37 -7.80
N GLU A 516 -34.88 -20.34 -6.75
CA GLU A 516 -34.64 -19.10 -6.01
C GLU A 516 -33.96 -18.04 -6.89
N PHE A 517 -33.01 -18.48 -7.74
CA PHE A 517 -32.39 -17.58 -8.72
C PHE A 517 -33.43 -16.89 -9.61
N VAL A 518 -34.41 -17.62 -10.15
CA VAL A 518 -35.45 -17.06 -11.04
C VAL A 518 -36.31 -16.05 -10.30
N ILE A 519 -36.62 -16.31 -9.03
CA ILE A 519 -37.41 -15.41 -8.19
C ILE A 519 -36.62 -14.12 -7.90
N ASP A 520 -35.39 -14.26 -7.40
CA ASP A 520 -34.58 -13.13 -6.97
C ASP A 520 -34.00 -12.33 -8.16
N ALA A 521 -33.85 -12.93 -9.34
CA ALA A 521 -33.44 -12.22 -10.57
C ALA A 521 -34.43 -11.13 -11.00
N GLN A 522 -35.67 -11.18 -10.55
CA GLN A 522 -36.67 -10.13 -10.78
C GLN A 522 -36.31 -8.82 -10.05
N LEU A 523 -35.41 -8.87 -9.05
CA LEU A 523 -34.91 -7.70 -8.34
C LEU A 523 -33.86 -6.92 -9.16
N VAL A 524 -33.37 -7.46 -10.29
CA VAL A 524 -32.36 -6.79 -11.12
C VAL A 524 -32.98 -5.55 -11.78
N PRO A 525 -32.41 -4.36 -11.54
CA PRO A 525 -32.94 -3.11 -12.12
C PRO A 525 -32.88 -3.11 -13.65
N GLU A 526 -33.83 -2.40 -14.31
CA GLU A 526 -33.89 -2.33 -15.78
C GLU A 526 -32.64 -1.77 -16.45
N LYS A 527 -31.95 -0.83 -15.80
CA LYS A 527 -30.73 -0.19 -16.29
C LYS A 527 -29.51 -0.59 -15.48
N ALA A 528 -29.44 -1.87 -15.09
CA ALA A 528 -28.30 -2.38 -14.35
C ALA A 528 -27.07 -2.54 -15.24
N ASN A 529 -25.88 -2.41 -14.65
CA ASN A 529 -24.61 -2.59 -15.37
C ASN A 529 -24.45 -4.05 -15.85
N THR A 530 -24.08 -4.22 -17.11
CA THR A 530 -23.81 -5.52 -17.74
C THR A 530 -22.33 -5.74 -18.08
N HIS A 531 -21.44 -4.76 -17.85
CA HIS A 531 -20.04 -4.88 -18.17
C HIS A 531 -19.34 -5.85 -17.24
N ASN A 532 -18.79 -6.90 -17.82
CA ASN A 532 -18.03 -7.93 -17.13
C ASN A 532 -16.65 -7.45 -16.76
N HIS A 533 -16.35 -7.39 -15.48
CA HIS A 533 -15.02 -7.18 -14.95
C HIS A 533 -14.88 -7.91 -13.60
N TYR A 534 -13.68 -8.01 -13.12
CA TYR A 534 -13.41 -8.57 -11.80
C TYR A 534 -14.13 -7.74 -10.71
N ILE A 535 -14.80 -8.42 -9.78
CA ILE A 535 -15.50 -7.78 -8.68
C ILE A 535 -14.64 -7.84 -7.42
N SER A 536 -14.54 -6.72 -6.74
CA SER A 536 -13.93 -6.62 -5.41
C SER A 536 -14.81 -5.80 -4.47
N GLU A 537 -14.53 -5.88 -3.20
CA GLU A 537 -15.17 -5.07 -2.17
C GLU A 537 -14.99 -3.56 -2.36
N LEU A 538 -14.03 -3.17 -3.19
CA LEU A 538 -13.71 -1.77 -3.51
C LEU A 538 -14.37 -1.27 -4.79
N GLU A 539 -15.10 -2.12 -5.52
CA GLU A 539 -15.72 -1.69 -6.77
C GLU A 539 -16.75 -0.58 -6.55
N PRO A 540 -16.71 0.47 -7.36
CA PRO A 540 -17.74 1.51 -7.34
C PRO A 540 -19.07 0.97 -7.88
N ASP A 541 -20.18 1.62 -7.53
CA ASP A 541 -21.55 1.25 -7.88
C ASP A 541 -21.77 0.93 -9.35
N SER A 542 -21.16 1.74 -10.24
CA SER A 542 -21.30 1.59 -11.69
C SER A 542 -20.61 0.33 -12.24
N LYS A 543 -19.81 -0.36 -11.43
CA LYS A 543 -19.01 -1.49 -11.89
C LYS A 543 -19.52 -2.85 -11.44
N ILE A 544 -20.47 -2.94 -10.52
CA ILE A 544 -21.08 -4.21 -10.15
C ILE A 544 -21.98 -4.69 -11.30
N PRO A 545 -21.68 -5.81 -11.98
CA PRO A 545 -22.34 -6.20 -13.21
C PRO A 545 -23.63 -7.00 -12.95
N VAL A 546 -24.49 -6.54 -12.06
CA VAL A 546 -25.73 -7.24 -11.69
C VAL A 546 -26.67 -7.44 -12.89
N GLY A 547 -26.60 -6.55 -13.87
CA GLY A 547 -27.43 -6.62 -15.09
C GLY A 547 -27.18 -7.85 -15.96
N ILE A 548 -26.03 -8.53 -15.82
CA ILE A 548 -25.76 -9.76 -16.58
C ILE A 548 -26.76 -10.87 -16.28
N PHE A 549 -27.33 -10.92 -15.09
CA PHE A 549 -28.31 -11.94 -14.71
C PHE A 549 -29.67 -11.75 -15.40
N ARG A 550 -29.94 -10.58 -15.96
CA ARG A 550 -31.14 -10.29 -16.74
C ARG A 550 -30.84 -10.21 -18.24
N ASP A 551 -29.81 -9.44 -18.62
CA ASP A 551 -29.51 -9.05 -19.99
C ASP A 551 -28.23 -9.71 -20.51
N GLY A 552 -27.66 -10.69 -19.80
CA GLY A 552 -26.45 -11.38 -20.19
C GLY A 552 -26.63 -12.29 -21.41
N ILE A 553 -25.49 -12.69 -22.01
CA ILE A 553 -25.47 -13.51 -23.22
C ILE A 553 -25.56 -14.99 -22.84
N TRP A 554 -26.58 -15.68 -23.35
CA TRP A 554 -26.85 -17.07 -23.05
C TRP A 554 -26.36 -18.06 -24.13
N SER A 555 -26.00 -17.59 -25.32
CA SER A 555 -25.50 -18.43 -26.40
C SER A 555 -24.74 -17.61 -27.45
N ASP A 556 -23.81 -18.25 -28.14
CA ASP A 556 -23.11 -17.77 -29.31
C ASP A 556 -23.19 -18.72 -30.49
N GLY A 557 -24.28 -19.46 -30.59
CA GLY A 557 -24.54 -20.36 -31.73
C GLY A 557 -25.07 -21.74 -31.40
N TYR A 558 -25.22 -22.08 -30.12
CA TYR A 558 -26.01 -23.23 -29.68
C TYR A 558 -27.48 -22.79 -29.53
N PRO A 559 -28.46 -23.62 -29.95
CA PRO A 559 -29.89 -23.24 -29.93
C PRO A 559 -30.46 -23.21 -28.51
N CYS A 560 -30.08 -22.18 -27.75
CA CYS A 560 -30.69 -21.88 -26.47
C CYS A 560 -32.08 -21.29 -26.72
N PRO A 561 -33.13 -21.73 -26.00
CA PRO A 561 -34.40 -21.00 -25.99
C PRO A 561 -34.12 -19.57 -25.58
N SER A 562 -34.79 -18.56 -26.16
CA SER A 562 -34.64 -17.17 -25.77
C SER A 562 -35.01 -17.05 -24.28
N ILE A 563 -33.98 -16.91 -23.46
CA ILE A 563 -34.14 -16.81 -22.02
C ILE A 563 -34.26 -15.33 -21.67
N SER A 564 -35.49 -14.81 -21.77
CA SER A 564 -35.89 -13.73 -20.88
C SER A 564 -36.09 -14.29 -19.48
N ILE A 565 -36.02 -13.47 -18.44
CA ILE A 565 -36.25 -13.93 -17.04
C ILE A 565 -37.56 -14.75 -16.97
N THR A 566 -38.59 -14.39 -17.73
CA THR A 566 -39.87 -15.11 -17.87
C THR A 566 -39.76 -16.45 -18.58
N SER A 567 -38.87 -16.62 -19.58
CA SER A 567 -38.68 -17.88 -20.27
C SER A 567 -37.61 -18.78 -19.63
N GLY A 568 -36.67 -18.17 -18.87
CA GLY A 568 -35.74 -18.87 -17.99
C GLY A 568 -36.48 -19.65 -16.88
N GLN A 569 -37.57 -19.07 -16.37
CA GLN A 569 -38.47 -19.74 -15.45
C GLN A 569 -39.02 -21.07 -16.04
N LEU A 570 -39.43 -21.07 -17.29
CA LEU A 570 -39.92 -22.27 -17.99
C LEU A 570 -38.81 -23.29 -18.27
N ALA A 571 -37.59 -22.89 -18.54
CA ALA A 571 -36.45 -23.80 -18.77
C ALA A 571 -36.01 -24.47 -17.47
N PHE A 572 -35.92 -23.74 -16.35
CA PHE A 572 -35.48 -24.26 -15.05
C PHE A 572 -36.60 -24.93 -14.24
N ASN A 573 -37.85 -24.47 -14.29
CA ASN A 573 -38.97 -25.14 -13.63
C ASN A 573 -39.32 -26.51 -14.23
N LYS A 574 -39.12 -26.71 -15.52
CA LYS A 574 -39.25 -28.03 -16.16
C LYS A 574 -38.13 -29.00 -15.82
N SER A 575 -36.97 -28.52 -15.32
CA SER A 575 -35.88 -29.36 -14.86
C SER A 575 -36.13 -30.03 -13.50
N LYS A 576 -37.04 -29.50 -12.68
CA LYS A 576 -37.45 -30.08 -11.38
C LYS A 576 -38.66 -31.02 -11.45
N GLY A 577 -39.33 -31.13 -12.58
CA GLY A 577 -40.34 -32.15 -12.76
C GLY A 577 -39.74 -33.51 -12.50
N THR A 578 -40.16 -34.14 -11.40
CA THR A 578 -39.87 -35.51 -10.94
C THR A 578 -39.24 -36.41 -12.00
N LEU A 579 -38.17 -37.09 -11.61
CA LEU A 579 -37.38 -38.07 -12.35
C LEU A 579 -38.21 -39.26 -12.90
N ASP A 580 -39.33 -38.98 -13.53
CA ASP A 580 -40.14 -40.00 -14.22
C ASP A 580 -39.90 -39.91 -15.73
N SER A 581 -39.10 -40.89 -16.16
CA SER A 581 -39.09 -41.70 -17.40
C SER A 581 -39.57 -41.12 -18.73
N ASN A 582 -39.49 -39.83 -19.02
CA ASN A 582 -39.75 -39.28 -20.35
C ASN A 582 -38.52 -38.65 -20.99
N GLN A 583 -37.99 -39.26 -22.05
CA GLN A 583 -36.84 -38.75 -22.86
C GLN A 583 -36.93 -37.27 -23.25
N LYS A 584 -38.15 -36.75 -23.42
CA LYS A 584 -38.39 -35.31 -23.70
C LYS A 584 -38.00 -34.39 -22.53
N LYS A 585 -38.15 -34.83 -21.27
CA LYS A 585 -37.81 -34.04 -20.08
C LYS A 585 -36.30 -33.98 -19.90
N ASN A 586 -35.58 -35.08 -20.18
CA ASN A 586 -34.14 -35.15 -20.08
C ASN A 586 -33.43 -34.31 -21.15
N SER A 587 -34.00 -34.26 -22.39
CA SER A 587 -33.46 -33.43 -23.47
C SER A 587 -33.58 -31.93 -23.15
N GLN A 588 -34.66 -31.47 -22.52
CA GLN A 588 -34.82 -30.07 -22.10
C GLN A 588 -33.86 -29.71 -20.96
N TYR A 589 -33.61 -30.60 -20.02
CA TYR A 589 -32.65 -30.42 -18.94
C TYR A 589 -31.22 -30.32 -19.49
N ALA A 590 -30.82 -31.22 -20.40
CA ALA A 590 -29.53 -31.19 -21.06
C ALA A 590 -29.28 -29.85 -21.78
N LYS A 591 -30.28 -29.37 -22.54
CA LYS A 591 -30.21 -28.07 -23.21
C LYS A 591 -30.06 -26.90 -22.21
N ALA A 592 -30.79 -26.94 -21.11
CA ALA A 592 -30.69 -25.92 -20.07
C ALA A 592 -29.28 -25.85 -19.45
N LEU A 593 -28.66 -27.02 -19.17
CA LEU A 593 -27.28 -27.07 -18.65
C LEU A 593 -26.24 -26.59 -19.68
N LEU A 594 -26.41 -26.90 -20.96
CA LEU A 594 -25.54 -26.42 -22.03
C LEU A 594 -25.63 -24.89 -22.18
N CYS A 595 -26.84 -24.33 -22.12
CA CYS A 595 -27.07 -22.92 -22.16
C CYS A 595 -26.53 -22.19 -20.90
N LEU A 596 -26.66 -22.85 -19.74
CA LEU A 596 -26.05 -22.33 -18.50
C LEU A 596 -24.52 -22.36 -18.59
N GLY A 597 -23.93 -23.39 -19.19
CA GLY A 597 -22.50 -23.44 -19.45
C GLY A 597 -22.03 -22.33 -20.39
N ASP A 598 -22.81 -21.98 -21.40
CA ASP A 598 -22.55 -20.86 -22.29
C ASP A 598 -22.72 -19.51 -21.55
N PHE A 599 -23.75 -19.37 -20.74
CA PHE A 599 -23.92 -18.18 -19.89
C PHE A 599 -22.70 -17.94 -18.99
N TYR A 600 -22.19 -18.99 -18.33
CA TYR A 600 -20.98 -18.88 -17.51
C TYR A 600 -19.78 -18.38 -18.32
N ARG A 601 -19.58 -18.96 -19.50
CA ARG A 601 -18.47 -18.62 -20.37
C ARG A 601 -18.57 -17.21 -20.95
N LEU A 602 -19.73 -16.85 -21.50
CA LEU A 602 -19.95 -15.59 -22.22
C LEU A 602 -20.02 -14.38 -21.27
N ASN A 603 -20.41 -14.61 -20.03
CA ASN A 603 -20.46 -13.57 -19.00
C ASN A 603 -19.36 -13.71 -17.95
N ASN A 604 -18.30 -14.48 -18.21
CA ASN A 604 -17.14 -14.68 -17.32
C ASN A 604 -17.51 -15.11 -15.89
N ILE A 605 -18.65 -15.79 -15.68
CA ILE A 605 -19.12 -16.20 -14.35
C ILE A 605 -18.05 -17.05 -13.63
N ASP A 606 -17.36 -17.93 -14.35
CA ASP A 606 -16.32 -18.79 -13.79
C ASP A 606 -15.14 -18.01 -13.17
N ARG A 607 -14.91 -16.75 -13.58
CA ARG A 607 -13.75 -15.94 -13.22
C ARG A 607 -14.10 -14.76 -12.32
N LEU A 608 -15.35 -14.34 -12.28
CA LEU A 608 -15.77 -13.11 -11.58
C LEU A 608 -15.39 -13.12 -10.10
N LEU A 609 -15.40 -14.29 -9.46
CA LEU A 609 -15.11 -14.45 -8.04
C LEU A 609 -14.10 -15.58 -7.75
N ASP A 610 -13.27 -15.96 -8.73
CA ASP A 610 -12.37 -17.13 -8.65
C ASP A 610 -11.41 -17.13 -7.44
N ARG A 611 -10.98 -15.96 -6.97
CA ARG A 611 -10.05 -15.82 -5.84
C ARG A 611 -10.75 -15.64 -4.48
N GLN A 612 -12.04 -15.42 -4.47
CA GLN A 612 -12.76 -14.93 -3.29
C GLN A 612 -13.49 -16.03 -2.54
N PHE A 613 -13.96 -17.06 -3.22
CA PHE A 613 -14.70 -18.16 -2.58
C PHE A 613 -13.86 -19.31 -2.01
N SER A 614 -12.54 -19.21 -2.07
CA SER A 614 -11.63 -20.23 -1.51
C SER A 614 -11.69 -20.39 0.02
N LYS A 615 -12.46 -19.56 0.72
CA LYS A 615 -12.59 -19.56 2.18
C LYS A 615 -14.03 -19.73 2.70
N GLU A 616 -14.94 -20.25 1.90
CA GLU A 616 -16.27 -20.56 2.42
C GLU A 616 -16.21 -21.68 3.48
N PRO A 617 -16.78 -21.49 4.68
CA PRO A 617 -16.76 -22.49 5.74
C PRO A 617 -17.71 -23.67 5.51
N SER A 618 -18.45 -23.73 4.41
CA SER A 618 -19.39 -24.82 4.12
C SER A 618 -19.24 -25.34 2.69
N PRO A 619 -19.21 -26.67 2.48
CA PRO A 619 -18.91 -27.31 1.21
C PRO A 619 -20.11 -27.41 0.27
N SER A 620 -20.85 -26.33 0.05
CA SER A 620 -21.75 -26.32 -1.09
C SER A 620 -20.88 -26.21 -2.35
N LYS A 621 -20.58 -27.34 -2.93
CA LYS A 621 -19.69 -27.50 -4.08
C LYS A 621 -20.17 -26.58 -5.21
N THR A 622 -19.40 -25.56 -5.52
CA THR A 622 -19.65 -24.71 -6.69
C THR A 622 -19.70 -25.59 -7.94
N ILE A 623 -20.80 -25.56 -8.63
CA ILE A 623 -20.96 -26.34 -9.86
C ILE A 623 -20.24 -25.58 -10.98
N ARG A 624 -19.17 -26.15 -11.48
CA ARG A 624 -18.39 -25.61 -12.60
C ARG A 624 -18.96 -26.12 -13.94
N ARG A 625 -18.82 -25.31 -15.00
CA ARG A 625 -19.35 -25.70 -16.32
C ARG A 625 -18.70 -26.96 -16.89
N GLY A 626 -17.47 -27.29 -16.52
CA GLY A 626 -16.86 -28.58 -16.88
C GLY A 626 -17.64 -29.78 -16.36
N ASN A 627 -18.26 -29.67 -15.18
CA ASN A 627 -19.13 -30.71 -14.62
C ASN A 627 -20.41 -30.89 -15.47
N PHE A 628 -21.01 -29.80 -15.97
CA PHE A 628 -22.17 -29.89 -16.87
C PHE A 628 -21.84 -30.71 -18.10
N TYR A 629 -20.75 -30.41 -18.80
CA TYR A 629 -20.36 -31.08 -20.01
C TYR A 629 -20.03 -32.56 -19.78
N SER A 630 -19.23 -32.88 -18.76
CA SER A 630 -18.83 -34.25 -18.44
C SER A 630 -20.03 -35.14 -18.09
N ASN A 631 -20.97 -34.61 -17.31
CA ASN A 631 -22.19 -35.35 -16.96
C ASN A 631 -23.04 -35.64 -18.18
N LEU A 632 -23.23 -34.65 -19.07
CA LEU A 632 -24.05 -34.81 -20.27
C LEU A 632 -23.44 -35.79 -21.32
N ILE A 633 -22.12 -35.82 -21.44
CA ILE A 633 -21.43 -36.75 -22.33
C ILE A 633 -21.71 -38.21 -21.96
N ASN A 634 -21.72 -38.49 -20.66
CA ASN A 634 -21.89 -39.84 -20.12
C ASN A 634 -23.35 -40.29 -19.95
N ASP A 635 -24.31 -39.37 -20.02
CA ASP A 635 -25.73 -39.69 -19.84
C ASP A 635 -26.33 -40.26 -21.11
N PRO A 636 -26.78 -41.56 -21.14
CA PRO A 636 -27.33 -42.20 -22.32
C PRO A 636 -28.60 -41.53 -22.84
N SER A 637 -29.35 -40.84 -22.01
CA SER A 637 -30.63 -40.20 -22.36
C SER A 637 -30.49 -38.88 -23.12
N VAL A 638 -29.29 -38.28 -23.18
CA VAL A 638 -29.03 -37.01 -23.84
C VAL A 638 -28.94 -37.17 -25.34
N ASP A 639 -29.56 -36.25 -26.08
CA ASP A 639 -29.57 -36.23 -27.55
C ASP A 639 -28.15 -36.16 -28.16
N SER A 640 -27.99 -36.77 -29.34
CA SER A 640 -26.72 -36.86 -30.04
C SER A 640 -26.11 -35.52 -30.38
N ASN A 641 -26.91 -34.50 -30.75
CA ASN A 641 -26.42 -33.16 -31.04
C ASN A 641 -25.99 -32.41 -29.77
N ASP A 642 -26.71 -32.61 -28.67
CA ASP A 642 -26.39 -32.01 -27.37
C ASP A 642 -25.10 -32.65 -26.79
N LYS A 643 -24.91 -33.96 -26.96
CA LYS A 643 -23.64 -34.64 -26.64
C LYS A 643 -22.47 -34.13 -27.48
N ALA A 644 -22.70 -33.93 -28.77
CA ALA A 644 -21.67 -33.38 -29.65
C ALA A 644 -21.27 -31.98 -29.21
N TYR A 645 -22.22 -31.15 -28.79
CA TYR A 645 -21.95 -29.83 -28.27
C TYR A 645 -21.21 -29.90 -26.91
N ALA A 646 -21.63 -30.75 -26.00
CA ALA A 646 -20.93 -30.95 -24.72
C ALA A 646 -19.46 -31.37 -24.93
N LEU A 647 -19.21 -32.31 -25.86
CA LEU A 647 -17.86 -32.74 -26.25
C LEU A 647 -17.04 -31.56 -26.83
N TYR A 648 -17.64 -30.82 -27.74
CA TYR A 648 -16.99 -29.62 -28.30
C TYR A 648 -16.58 -28.63 -27.21
N ARG A 649 -17.46 -28.36 -26.25
CA ARG A 649 -17.20 -27.38 -25.17
C ARG A 649 -16.18 -27.92 -24.18
N VAL A 650 -16.26 -29.17 -23.74
CA VAL A 650 -15.31 -29.74 -22.78
C VAL A 650 -13.88 -29.78 -23.33
N ILE A 651 -13.73 -30.09 -24.65
CA ILE A 651 -12.42 -30.04 -25.30
C ILE A 651 -11.89 -28.59 -25.33
N LYS A 652 -12.73 -27.64 -25.70
CA LYS A 652 -12.36 -26.21 -25.72
C LYS A 652 -12.04 -25.63 -24.35
N CYS A 653 -12.40 -26.27 -23.24
CA CYS A 653 -11.97 -25.89 -21.91
C CYS A 653 -10.44 -25.85 -21.75
N TYR A 654 -9.72 -26.67 -22.51
CA TYR A 654 -8.27 -26.87 -22.41
C TYR A 654 -7.47 -26.27 -23.58
N SER A 655 -8.12 -25.93 -24.68
CA SER A 655 -7.45 -25.41 -25.88
C SER A 655 -7.34 -23.88 -25.86
N PRO A 656 -6.22 -23.27 -26.33
CA PRO A 656 -5.03 -23.90 -26.93
C PRO A 656 -3.89 -24.19 -25.94
N SER A 657 -3.99 -23.73 -24.70
CA SER A 657 -2.85 -23.73 -23.76
C SER A 657 -2.77 -24.95 -22.84
N GLY A 658 -3.76 -25.84 -22.90
CA GLY A 658 -3.89 -26.93 -21.94
C GLY A 658 -4.41 -26.54 -20.55
N ASN A 659 -4.57 -25.26 -20.25
CA ASN A 659 -5.13 -24.78 -18.98
C ASN A 659 -6.65 -25.02 -18.95
N ASN A 660 -7.15 -25.51 -17.80
CA ASN A 660 -8.58 -25.72 -17.63
C ASN A 660 -9.33 -24.42 -17.41
N SER A 661 -9.94 -23.87 -18.47
CA SER A 661 -10.75 -22.64 -18.39
C SER A 661 -12.19 -22.88 -17.87
N CYS A 662 -12.61 -24.13 -17.71
CA CYS A 662 -13.97 -24.49 -17.25
C CYS A 662 -14.04 -24.75 -15.74
N GLY A 663 -12.91 -24.80 -15.07
CA GLY A 663 -12.82 -25.20 -13.67
C GLY A 663 -13.12 -26.69 -13.43
N GLY A 664 -13.05 -27.12 -12.18
CA GLY A 664 -13.19 -28.54 -11.81
C GLY A 664 -11.85 -29.30 -11.91
N GLU A 665 -11.92 -30.62 -11.92
CA GLU A 665 -10.74 -31.48 -12.00
C GLU A 665 -10.04 -31.34 -13.35
N SER A 666 -8.71 -31.27 -13.33
CA SER A 666 -7.92 -31.26 -14.55
C SER A 666 -7.93 -32.67 -15.18
N VAL A 667 -8.15 -32.74 -16.49
CA VAL A 667 -8.05 -33.97 -17.24
C VAL A 667 -6.76 -34.03 -18.04
N ASN A 668 -6.20 -35.23 -18.16
CA ASN A 668 -4.96 -35.43 -18.91
C ASN A 668 -5.20 -35.35 -20.43
N GLN A 669 -4.09 -35.29 -21.18
CA GLN A 669 -4.14 -35.20 -22.63
C GLN A 669 -4.82 -36.43 -23.28
N ALA A 670 -4.69 -37.62 -22.69
CA ALA A 670 -5.30 -38.84 -23.20
C ALA A 670 -6.83 -38.74 -23.19
N GLN A 671 -7.42 -38.31 -22.08
CA GLN A 671 -8.87 -38.11 -21.98
C GLN A 671 -9.39 -37.09 -22.99
N ARG A 672 -8.65 -35.97 -23.18
CA ARG A 672 -9.02 -34.95 -24.19
C ARG A 672 -8.96 -35.54 -25.63
N LYS A 673 -7.96 -36.38 -25.91
CA LYS A 673 -7.83 -37.11 -27.18
C LYS A 673 -8.99 -38.05 -27.39
N ASP A 674 -9.42 -38.76 -26.36
CA ASP A 674 -10.57 -39.70 -26.44
C ASP A 674 -11.88 -38.96 -26.70
N TRP A 675 -12.13 -37.85 -26.02
CA TRP A 675 -13.27 -36.97 -26.33
C TRP A 675 -13.23 -36.44 -27.76
N PHE A 676 -12.06 -36.06 -28.25
CA PHE A 676 -11.91 -35.63 -29.64
C PHE A 676 -12.18 -36.75 -30.65
N LYS A 677 -11.65 -37.94 -30.40
CA LYS A 677 -11.96 -39.13 -31.24
C LYS A 677 -13.46 -39.45 -31.23
N LEU A 678 -14.08 -39.42 -30.06
CA LEU A 678 -15.52 -39.64 -29.91
C LEU A 678 -16.33 -38.60 -30.69
N LEU A 679 -15.98 -37.33 -30.61
CA LEU A 679 -16.63 -36.25 -31.35
C LEU A 679 -16.47 -36.42 -32.86
N LYS A 680 -15.26 -36.69 -33.34
CA LYS A 680 -14.95 -36.84 -34.78
C LYS A 680 -15.50 -38.14 -35.37
N GLY A 681 -15.48 -39.26 -34.64
CA GLY A 681 -15.96 -40.55 -35.09
C GLY A 681 -17.48 -40.64 -35.01
N LYS A 682 -18.03 -40.66 -33.78
CA LYS A 682 -19.46 -40.88 -33.57
C LYS A 682 -20.35 -39.72 -34.01
N TYR A 683 -19.86 -38.48 -33.83
CA TYR A 683 -20.62 -37.26 -34.11
C TYR A 683 -20.04 -36.42 -35.25
N GLY A 684 -19.24 -37.02 -36.13
CA GLY A 684 -18.48 -36.35 -37.20
C GLY A 684 -19.32 -35.52 -38.18
N LYS A 685 -20.60 -35.83 -38.35
CA LYS A 685 -21.53 -35.07 -39.20
C LYS A 685 -22.03 -33.77 -38.52
N SER A 686 -21.86 -33.61 -37.20
CA SER A 686 -22.33 -32.45 -36.47
C SER A 686 -21.54 -31.18 -36.85
N LYS A 687 -22.19 -30.01 -36.74
CA LYS A 687 -21.54 -28.72 -36.86
C LYS A 687 -20.29 -28.63 -35.95
N TRP A 688 -20.42 -29.08 -34.73
CA TRP A 688 -19.40 -28.99 -33.68
C TRP A 688 -18.15 -29.83 -33.99
N ALA A 689 -18.32 -30.98 -34.56
CA ALA A 689 -17.21 -31.81 -35.01
C ALA A 689 -16.47 -31.17 -36.21
N LYS A 690 -17.17 -30.50 -37.11
CA LYS A 690 -16.55 -29.82 -38.24
C LYS A 690 -15.76 -28.58 -37.83
N GLU A 691 -16.24 -27.84 -36.87
CA GLU A 691 -15.59 -26.60 -36.35
C GLU A 691 -14.33 -26.88 -35.53
N LEU A 692 -14.20 -28.05 -34.90
CA LEU A 692 -13.09 -28.35 -33.99
C LEU A 692 -11.95 -29.05 -34.71
N ASN A 693 -10.80 -28.40 -34.85
CA ASN A 693 -9.62 -28.94 -35.54
C ASN A 693 -8.59 -29.60 -34.61
N TYR A 694 -8.52 -29.16 -33.34
CA TYR A 694 -7.51 -29.56 -32.37
C TYR A 694 -8.16 -29.91 -31.01
N TYR A 695 -7.45 -30.67 -30.16
CA TYR A 695 -7.91 -31.07 -28.82
C TYR A 695 -6.99 -30.64 -27.68
N TRP A 696 -6.01 -29.85 -27.99
CA TRP A 696 -5.02 -29.33 -27.02
C TRP A 696 -4.51 -27.95 -27.43
#